data_77ce829c5aef8155c2ec6198c16381b6
#
_entry.id   77ce829c5aef8155c2ec6198c16381b6
#
_cell.length_a   1.000
_cell.length_b   1.000
_cell.length_c   1.000
_cell.angle_alpha   90.00
_cell.angle_beta   90.00
_cell.angle_gamma   90.00
#
_symmetry.space_group_name_H-M   'P 1'
#
loop_
_entity.id
_entity.type
_entity.pdbx_description
1 polymer ?
#
loop_
_entity_poly.entity_id
_entity_poly.type
_entity_poly.pdbx_seq_one_letter_code
_entity_poly.pdbx_strand_id
1 'polypeptide(L)'
;MSTKRNAALSGAVLLGLIGASASAQTVTTDDYKRADSFLGNAATLVDHSVQRVTWIDDGHFWYRDHDKDGDQFITVDAARGQASRAFDRDKVAAALSTSTGKKVDAGKLPVSAFSVRPDDGLDITSRGKNYSCDKAIGKCELAAVRKDANGKAYGEEPGLKSPDGKSEAFIRDWNLWTRDLASGAETQLTTDGIKDFGYATDNAGWKHTDEAILVWSPDSKKIATFQQDQRKTGEMTLVSTNVGHPKVDTWKYPLPGDKDVTMIERVVIDVPTKKVVRFKMPADQHRSTLCDDVSCSPGVWDDVRWSADGRSIAFVSTSRDHTHEWFRVANPETGDVRTVFEEKAKTYYESGNGMANWQYVPETDQVIWFSERSNWGHLYMYSLKTGKLESQITKGDWNVTEVLRIDPKTKTIWFRGVGREKGVDPYYQQFYKVGFDGKGLTLLTPENADHSVSLSKDGTYFFDSYSTIDTPPVAVVRRADTGATVKEVARADISRLKAIGWVPPTAFTVKARDGKTDLYGQMFKPSKFDPSKKYPLIVYIYPGPQTGSVRTRSFAPAHGDNQALAELGFVVVAVDGMGTPWRSKAFHDAYFQNIGDNTLPDQVLAVKQLVQKYSWLDGDRVGIWGHSGGGNATATAMFRYGDVFKVGISESGNHDNRNYEDDWAEKWQGLLVTDKDGKSNYDDQANQKWVSGLKGHLMIAHGTFDDNVPPYESLLVVDALIKANKDFDLVMIPNAHHGYGDATTYMTRRRWDYFVRYLKGETPPKEFQLTPMPPRGG
;
A
#
# COMPACT_ATOMS: atom_id res chain seq x y z
N MET A 1 7.89 -97.28 -29.30
CA MET A 1 9.18 -97.47 -28.63
C MET A 1 9.40 -96.20 -27.81
N SER A 2 9.01 -96.17 -26.52
CA SER A 2 9.83 -96.37 -25.33
C SER A 2 11.09 -95.48 -25.37
N THR A 3 11.20 -94.50 -24.49
CA THR A 3 11.68 -94.64 -23.11
C THR A 3 11.59 -93.39 -22.30
N LYS A 4 11.25 -93.60 -21.05
CA LYS A 4 11.24 -92.73 -19.88
C LYS A 4 12.63 -92.16 -19.53
N ARG A 5 12.67 -90.91 -18.89
CA ARG A 5 13.36 -90.69 -17.59
C ARG A 5 13.45 -89.21 -17.24
N ASN A 6 12.94 -88.91 -16.22
CA ASN A 6 13.30 -88.60 -14.79
C ASN A 6 13.44 -87.12 -14.49
N ALA A 7 12.67 -86.76 -13.49
CA ALA A 7 12.63 -85.47 -12.79
C ALA A 7 13.92 -85.17 -12.03
N ALA A 8 14.27 -83.87 -11.92
CA ALA A 8 15.05 -83.30 -10.84
C ALA A 8 14.40 -82.03 -10.41
N LEU A 9 13.86 -82.06 -9.19
CA LEU A 9 13.43 -80.81 -8.45
C LEU A 9 14.66 -79.99 -8.08
N SER A 10 14.69 -78.75 -8.50
CA SER A 10 15.56 -77.70 -7.88
C SER A 10 14.66 -76.62 -7.33
N GLY A 11 14.56 -76.51 -6.02
CA GLY A 11 13.84 -75.54 -5.31
C GLY A 11 14.56 -74.13 -5.43
N ALA A 12 13.89 -73.20 -6.05
CA ALA A 12 14.30 -71.80 -6.02
C ALA A 12 13.59 -71.10 -4.85
N VAL A 13 14.37 -70.71 -3.85
CA VAL A 13 13.94 -69.83 -2.77
C VAL A 13 13.72 -68.42 -3.33
N LEU A 14 12.47 -67.99 -3.49
CA LEU A 14 12.11 -66.61 -3.76
C LEU A 14 12.30 -65.83 -2.46
N LEU A 15 13.40 -65.04 -2.35
CA LEU A 15 13.50 -63.96 -1.40
C LEU A 15 12.58 -62.82 -1.87
N GLY A 16 11.43 -62.69 -1.24
CA GLY A 16 10.55 -61.55 -1.41
C GLY A 16 11.23 -60.31 -0.84
N LEU A 17 11.72 -59.41 -1.70
CA LEU A 17 12.04 -58.05 -1.38
C LEU A 17 10.71 -57.34 -1.07
N ILE A 18 10.35 -57.24 0.23
CA ILE A 18 9.34 -56.31 0.70
C ILE A 18 9.96 -54.92 0.57
N GLY A 19 9.77 -54.31 -0.59
CA GLY A 19 9.96 -52.89 -0.77
C GLY A 19 8.98 -52.19 0.15
N ALA A 20 9.47 -51.66 1.26
CA ALA A 20 8.73 -50.67 2.04
C ALA A 20 8.47 -49.48 1.12
N SER A 21 7.30 -49.43 0.50
CA SER A 21 6.77 -48.23 -0.10
C SER A 21 6.67 -47.21 1.06
N ALA A 22 7.65 -46.30 1.18
CA ALA A 22 7.46 -45.12 1.97
C ALA A 22 6.19 -44.47 1.41
N SER A 23 5.09 -44.54 2.16
CA SER A 23 3.87 -43.83 1.82
C SER A 23 4.27 -42.36 1.74
N ALA A 24 4.26 -41.80 0.55
CA ALA A 24 4.42 -40.35 0.37
C ALA A 24 3.41 -39.68 1.28
N GLN A 25 3.89 -38.85 2.19
CA GLN A 25 3.05 -38.15 3.14
C GLN A 25 2.19 -37.17 2.35
N THR A 26 0.94 -37.54 2.09
CA THR A 26 0.02 -36.75 1.28
C THR A 26 -0.49 -35.59 2.14
N VAL A 27 -0.46 -34.36 1.59
CA VAL A 27 -1.09 -33.20 2.23
C VAL A 27 -2.59 -33.46 2.37
N THR A 28 -3.10 -33.34 3.58
CA THR A 28 -4.47 -33.71 3.94
C THR A 28 -5.40 -32.50 3.97
N THR A 29 -6.71 -32.75 3.98
CA THR A 29 -7.72 -31.70 4.25
C THR A 29 -7.49 -31.01 5.59
N ASP A 30 -7.00 -31.71 6.61
CA ASP A 30 -6.73 -31.10 7.93
C ASP A 30 -5.47 -30.19 7.90
N ASP A 31 -4.51 -30.46 7.02
CA ASP A 31 -3.39 -29.54 6.77
C ASP A 31 -3.88 -28.25 6.13
N TYR A 32 -4.81 -28.33 5.17
CA TYR A 32 -5.44 -27.16 4.56
C TYR A 32 -6.30 -26.36 5.56
N LYS A 33 -7.08 -27.03 6.42
CA LYS A 33 -7.82 -26.33 7.50
C LYS A 33 -6.88 -25.62 8.47
N ARG A 34 -5.75 -26.25 8.81
CA ARG A 34 -4.74 -25.62 9.66
C ARG A 34 -4.12 -24.42 8.95
N ALA A 35 -3.76 -24.52 7.68
CA ALA A 35 -3.25 -23.42 6.88
C ALA A 35 -4.29 -22.26 6.79
N ASP A 36 -5.55 -22.57 6.54
CA ASP A 36 -6.66 -21.60 6.49
C ASP A 36 -6.80 -20.79 7.79
N SER A 37 -6.53 -21.41 8.95
CA SER A 37 -6.58 -20.71 10.24
C SER A 37 -5.51 -19.61 10.41
N PHE A 38 -4.47 -19.62 9.58
CA PHE A 38 -3.40 -18.60 9.56
C PHE A 38 -3.56 -17.55 8.45
N LEU A 39 -4.72 -17.46 7.83
CA LEU A 39 -5.10 -16.35 6.94
C LEU A 39 -5.62 -15.14 7.73
N GLY A 40 -6.27 -14.20 7.06
CA GLY A 40 -6.75 -12.93 7.64
C GLY A 40 -7.56 -13.08 8.95
N ASN A 41 -8.26 -14.19 9.15
CA ASN A 41 -9.01 -14.47 10.38
C ASN A 41 -8.11 -14.64 11.61
N ALA A 42 -6.82 -14.94 11.47
CA ALA A 42 -5.87 -15.03 12.59
C ALA A 42 -5.79 -13.72 13.39
N ALA A 43 -6.04 -12.58 12.76
CA ALA A 43 -6.07 -11.27 13.42
C ALA A 43 -7.13 -11.18 14.51
N THR A 44 -8.25 -11.91 14.40
CA THR A 44 -9.32 -11.94 15.41
C THR A 44 -8.95 -12.73 16.68
N LEU A 45 -7.81 -13.40 16.67
CA LEU A 45 -7.27 -14.17 17.79
C LEU A 45 -6.23 -13.37 18.61
N VAL A 46 -6.03 -12.11 18.27
CA VAL A 46 -5.16 -11.18 19.00
C VAL A 46 -6.02 -10.22 19.79
N ASP A 47 -6.03 -10.36 21.11
CA ASP A 47 -6.81 -9.50 21.99
C ASP A 47 -6.03 -8.22 22.33
N HIS A 48 -6.73 -7.12 22.55
CA HIS A 48 -6.17 -5.82 22.99
C HIS A 48 -5.08 -5.24 22.06
N SER A 49 -5.13 -5.58 20.78
CA SER A 49 -4.20 -5.05 19.77
C SER A 49 -4.66 -3.67 19.28
N VAL A 50 -4.08 -2.61 19.83
CA VAL A 50 -4.38 -1.24 19.47
C VAL A 50 -3.24 -0.66 18.64
N GLN A 51 -3.47 -0.47 17.34
CA GLN A 51 -2.47 0.05 16.41
C GLN A 51 -2.79 1.45 15.90
N ARG A 52 -4.04 1.88 16.01
CA ARG A 52 -4.53 3.18 15.54
C ARG A 52 -5.50 3.79 16.53
N VAL A 53 -5.50 5.12 16.58
CA VAL A 53 -6.44 5.92 17.39
C VAL A 53 -7.01 7.04 16.55
N THR A 54 -8.15 7.58 16.99
CA THR A 54 -8.74 8.80 16.43
C THR A 54 -8.75 9.88 17.49
N TRP A 55 -8.01 10.97 17.25
CA TRP A 55 -8.00 12.12 18.13
C TRP A 55 -9.31 12.90 18.01
N ILE A 56 -10.00 13.08 19.13
CA ILE A 56 -11.23 13.86 19.25
C ILE A 56 -10.86 15.36 19.29
N ASP A 57 -9.94 15.69 20.18
CA ASP A 57 -9.40 17.03 20.42
C ASP A 57 -7.89 16.96 20.75
N ASP A 58 -7.34 18.02 21.34
CA ASP A 58 -5.91 18.12 21.69
C ASP A 58 -5.49 17.17 22.82
N GLY A 59 -6.42 16.74 23.65
CA GLY A 59 -6.14 15.91 24.83
C GLY A 59 -6.87 14.58 24.87
N HIS A 60 -7.80 14.33 23.97
CA HIS A 60 -8.62 13.13 24.00
C HIS A 60 -8.58 12.39 22.67
N PHE A 61 -8.52 11.05 22.75
CA PHE A 61 -8.66 10.17 21.60
C PHE A 61 -9.50 8.96 21.95
N TRP A 62 -9.95 8.24 20.93
CA TRP A 62 -10.59 6.96 21.09
C TRP A 62 -9.95 5.89 20.22
N TYR A 63 -10.15 4.63 20.65
CA TYR A 63 -9.77 3.45 19.88
C TYR A 63 -10.80 2.34 20.05
N ARG A 64 -10.75 1.38 19.14
CA ARG A 64 -11.49 0.13 19.22
C ARG A 64 -10.58 -0.93 19.84
N ASP A 65 -11.00 -1.48 20.96
CA ASP A 65 -10.38 -2.61 21.64
C ASP A 65 -11.15 -3.88 21.31
N HIS A 66 -10.45 -4.92 20.87
CA HIS A 66 -11.02 -6.21 20.50
C HIS A 66 -10.57 -7.28 21.47
N ASP A 67 -11.51 -8.12 21.95
CA ASP A 67 -11.23 -9.31 22.73
C ASP A 67 -12.16 -10.48 22.34
N LYS A 68 -12.12 -11.58 23.11
CA LYS A 68 -12.99 -12.75 22.90
C LYS A 68 -14.49 -12.44 22.96
N ASP A 69 -14.86 -11.38 23.69
CA ASP A 69 -16.27 -10.94 23.87
C ASP A 69 -16.67 -9.87 22.83
N GLY A 70 -15.73 -9.54 21.91
CA GLY A 70 -15.94 -8.63 20.78
C GLY A 70 -15.36 -7.23 20.97
N ASP A 71 -15.83 -6.28 20.17
CA ASP A 71 -15.31 -4.92 20.12
C ASP A 71 -15.83 -4.04 21.25
N GLN A 72 -14.94 -3.25 21.84
CA GLN A 72 -15.21 -2.16 22.79
C GLN A 72 -14.68 -0.85 22.21
N PHE A 73 -15.34 0.26 22.50
CA PHE A 73 -14.88 1.59 22.12
C PHE A 73 -14.44 2.33 23.38
N ILE A 74 -13.17 2.71 23.40
CA ILE A 74 -12.50 3.28 24.59
C ILE A 74 -12.07 4.70 24.29
N THR A 75 -12.40 5.64 25.17
CA THR A 75 -11.92 7.02 25.14
C THR A 75 -10.81 7.18 26.17
N VAL A 76 -9.77 7.93 25.82
CA VAL A 76 -8.60 8.20 26.70
C VAL A 76 -8.38 9.69 26.83
N ASP A 77 -8.22 10.17 28.07
CA ASP A 77 -7.63 11.47 28.40
C ASP A 77 -6.10 11.30 28.40
N ALA A 78 -5.43 11.88 27.42
CA ALA A 78 -3.99 11.75 27.23
C ALA A 78 -3.19 12.40 28.37
N ALA A 79 -3.68 13.50 28.97
CA ALA A 79 -2.99 14.20 30.04
C ALA A 79 -2.99 13.43 31.36
N ARG A 80 -4.11 12.77 31.68
CA ARG A 80 -4.31 12.03 32.94
C ARG A 80 -4.04 10.54 32.78
N GLY A 81 -3.95 10.02 31.56
CA GLY A 81 -3.85 8.59 31.28
C GLY A 81 -5.08 7.81 31.75
N GLN A 82 -6.25 8.45 31.78
CA GLN A 82 -7.52 7.81 32.19
C GLN A 82 -8.25 7.30 30.96
N ALA A 83 -8.69 6.03 31.02
CA ALA A 83 -9.47 5.39 30.00
C ALA A 83 -10.88 5.07 30.50
N SER A 84 -11.89 5.24 29.64
CA SER A 84 -13.29 4.90 29.92
C SER A 84 -13.96 4.36 28.67
N ARG A 85 -15.07 3.61 28.85
CA ARG A 85 -15.89 3.24 27.71
C ARG A 85 -16.50 4.50 27.08
N ALA A 86 -16.40 4.61 25.77
CA ALA A 86 -16.95 5.72 25.01
C ALA A 86 -18.50 5.73 25.06
N PHE A 87 -19.09 4.54 25.02
CA PHE A 87 -20.52 4.33 25.08
C PHE A 87 -20.85 2.86 25.43
N ASP A 88 -22.12 2.60 25.76
CA ASP A 88 -22.66 1.27 25.96
C ASP A 88 -22.93 0.60 24.60
N ARG A 89 -22.11 -0.39 24.23
CA ARG A 89 -22.20 -1.08 22.93
C ARG A 89 -23.50 -1.85 22.74
N ASP A 90 -24.07 -2.40 23.82
CA ASP A 90 -25.31 -3.17 23.74
C ASP A 90 -26.50 -2.26 23.44
N LYS A 91 -26.53 -1.07 24.04
CA LYS A 91 -27.52 -0.04 23.73
C LYS A 91 -27.40 0.46 22.29
N VAL A 92 -26.17 0.76 21.83
CA VAL A 92 -25.93 1.17 20.43
C VAL A 92 -26.39 0.08 19.46
N ALA A 93 -26.04 -1.19 19.73
CA ALA A 93 -26.46 -2.31 18.88
C ALA A 93 -28.00 -2.45 18.82
N ALA A 94 -28.69 -2.32 19.98
CA ALA A 94 -30.13 -2.37 20.05
C ALA A 94 -30.80 -1.22 19.28
N ALA A 95 -30.30 0.02 19.49
CA ALA A 95 -30.84 1.19 18.81
C ALA A 95 -30.58 1.14 17.28
N LEU A 96 -29.39 0.73 16.83
CA LEU A 96 -29.12 0.52 15.41
C LEU A 96 -29.93 -0.63 14.81
N SER A 97 -30.18 -1.71 15.57
CA SER A 97 -31.06 -2.81 15.11
C SER A 97 -32.47 -2.31 14.85
N THR A 98 -33.00 -1.49 15.76
CA THR A 98 -34.33 -0.85 15.61
C THR A 98 -34.35 0.07 14.37
N SER A 99 -33.35 0.94 14.23
CA SER A 99 -33.29 1.90 13.14
C SER A 99 -33.12 1.26 11.76
N THR A 100 -32.38 0.15 11.69
CA THR A 100 -32.07 -0.51 10.42
C THR A 100 -33.04 -1.63 10.04
N GLY A 101 -33.84 -2.08 10.99
CA GLY A 101 -34.69 -3.28 10.84
C GLY A 101 -33.90 -4.59 10.73
N LYS A 102 -32.60 -4.58 10.99
CA LYS A 102 -31.73 -5.74 10.94
C LYS A 102 -30.98 -5.91 12.25
N LYS A 103 -30.84 -7.15 12.72
CA LYS A 103 -30.06 -7.43 13.93
C LYS A 103 -28.63 -6.96 13.78
N VAL A 104 -28.16 -6.11 14.70
CA VAL A 104 -26.77 -5.67 14.83
C VAL A 104 -26.15 -6.41 16.02
N ASP A 105 -25.01 -7.05 15.79
CA ASP A 105 -24.27 -7.76 16.83
C ASP A 105 -23.46 -6.75 17.64
N ALA A 106 -23.67 -6.71 18.95
CA ALA A 106 -22.95 -5.83 19.86
C ALA A 106 -21.44 -6.15 19.94
N GLY A 107 -21.07 -7.43 19.79
CA GLY A 107 -19.68 -7.86 19.76
C GLY A 107 -18.95 -7.56 18.45
N LYS A 108 -19.70 -7.23 17.38
CA LYS A 108 -19.17 -6.85 16.06
C LYS A 108 -19.81 -5.56 15.56
N LEU A 109 -19.82 -4.56 16.44
CA LEU A 109 -20.52 -3.30 16.18
C LEU A 109 -19.90 -2.58 14.97
N PRO A 110 -20.66 -2.36 13.88
CA PRO A 110 -20.12 -1.80 12.64
C PRO A 110 -20.01 -0.27 12.70
N VAL A 111 -19.32 0.24 13.72
CA VAL A 111 -19.08 1.67 13.93
C VAL A 111 -17.67 2.01 13.42
N SER A 112 -17.58 2.91 12.45
CA SER A 112 -16.33 3.41 11.89
C SER A 112 -15.89 4.75 12.50
N ALA A 113 -16.85 5.58 12.94
CA ALA A 113 -16.60 6.84 13.62
C ALA A 113 -17.74 7.18 14.56
N PHE A 114 -17.46 8.00 15.57
CA PHE A 114 -18.47 8.60 16.43
C PHE A 114 -18.01 9.96 16.98
N SER A 115 -18.97 10.76 17.40
CA SER A 115 -18.74 12.00 18.17
C SER A 115 -19.83 12.19 19.21
N VAL A 116 -19.47 12.79 20.34
CA VAL A 116 -20.41 13.20 21.37
C VAL A 116 -20.84 14.64 21.11
N ARG A 117 -22.17 14.86 21.07
CA ARG A 117 -22.73 16.18 20.86
C ARG A 117 -22.77 17.00 22.17
N PRO A 118 -22.95 18.34 22.10
CA PRO A 118 -23.07 19.19 23.29
C PRO A 118 -24.23 18.85 24.22
N ASP A 119 -25.27 18.15 23.73
CA ASP A 119 -26.41 17.65 24.48
C ASP A 119 -26.20 16.26 25.08
N ASP A 120 -24.95 15.77 25.05
CA ASP A 120 -24.54 14.41 25.42
C ASP A 120 -25.12 13.30 24.52
N GLY A 121 -25.76 13.65 23.40
CA GLY A 121 -26.16 12.68 22.37
C GLY A 121 -24.95 12.15 21.60
N LEU A 122 -25.14 11.05 20.90
CA LEU A 122 -24.06 10.36 20.17
C LEU A 122 -24.36 10.35 18.67
N ASP A 123 -23.48 10.90 17.87
CA ASP A 123 -23.49 10.73 16.43
C ASP A 123 -22.57 9.58 16.05
N ILE A 124 -23.05 8.66 15.21
CA ILE A 124 -22.35 7.42 14.86
C ILE A 124 -22.33 7.26 13.34
N THR A 125 -21.17 6.97 12.77
CA THR A 125 -21.07 6.47 11.41
C THR A 125 -21.01 4.95 11.43
N SER A 126 -21.97 4.30 10.76
CA SER A 126 -22.08 2.86 10.69
C SER A 126 -22.40 2.43 9.26
N ARG A 127 -21.53 1.57 8.68
CA ARG A 127 -21.65 1.10 7.29
C ARG A 127 -21.85 2.23 6.28
N GLY A 128 -21.08 3.30 6.41
CA GLY A 128 -21.16 4.49 5.54
C GLY A 128 -22.38 5.38 5.76
N LYS A 129 -23.22 5.13 6.79
CA LYS A 129 -24.40 5.93 7.12
C LYS A 129 -24.25 6.59 8.48
N ASN A 130 -24.70 7.84 8.60
CA ASN A 130 -24.67 8.60 9.84
C ASN A 130 -25.99 8.45 10.60
N TYR A 131 -25.89 8.18 11.89
CA TYR A 131 -27.00 8.05 12.81
C TYR A 131 -26.83 9.02 13.97
N SER A 132 -27.91 9.67 14.40
CA SER A 132 -27.94 10.53 15.56
C SER A 132 -28.71 9.84 16.67
N CYS A 133 -28.04 9.55 17.78
CA CYS A 133 -28.63 8.88 18.94
C CYS A 133 -28.89 9.87 20.06
N ASP A 134 -29.99 9.66 20.82
CA ASP A 134 -30.28 10.43 22.01
C ASP A 134 -29.25 10.17 23.14
N LYS A 135 -29.23 10.99 24.19
CA LYS A 135 -28.32 10.88 25.33
C LYS A 135 -28.40 9.50 26.04
N ALA A 136 -29.59 8.91 26.08
CA ALA A 136 -29.81 7.61 26.72
C ALA A 136 -29.42 6.44 25.81
N ILE A 137 -29.15 6.71 24.54
CA ILE A 137 -28.94 5.73 23.47
C ILE A 137 -30.11 4.75 23.36
N GLY A 138 -31.31 5.26 23.67
CA GLY A 138 -32.55 4.50 23.53
C GLY A 138 -33.04 4.45 22.08
N LYS A 139 -32.70 5.45 21.29
CA LYS A 139 -33.07 5.60 19.89
C LYS A 139 -31.91 6.21 19.08
N CYS A 140 -31.59 5.59 17.96
CA CYS A 140 -30.70 6.17 16.94
C CYS A 140 -31.51 6.37 15.66
N GLU A 141 -31.58 7.58 15.18
CA GLU A 141 -32.27 7.89 13.92
C GLU A 141 -31.20 8.02 12.81
N LEU A 142 -31.52 7.50 11.62
CA LEU A 142 -30.72 7.81 10.47
C LEU A 142 -30.68 9.33 10.32
N ALA A 143 -29.49 9.92 10.32
CA ALA A 143 -29.36 11.34 10.11
C ALA A 143 -30.13 11.69 8.84
N ALA A 144 -31.01 12.69 8.95
CA ALA A 144 -31.87 13.05 7.85
C ALA A 144 -31.03 13.25 6.61
N VAL A 145 -31.35 12.51 5.55
CA VAL A 145 -30.80 12.79 4.24
C VAL A 145 -31.19 14.24 3.95
N ARG A 146 -30.22 15.13 3.97
CA ARG A 146 -30.50 16.53 3.69
C ARG A 146 -31.04 16.61 2.28
N LYS A 147 -32.14 17.33 2.10
CA LYS A 147 -32.77 17.50 0.79
C LYS A 147 -32.60 18.95 0.37
N ASP A 148 -32.35 19.18 -0.93
CA ASP A 148 -32.35 20.51 -1.50
C ASP A 148 -33.78 21.13 -1.53
N ALA A 149 -33.86 22.39 -1.93
CA ALA A 149 -35.13 23.10 -2.05
C ALA A 149 -36.14 22.37 -2.98
N ASN A 150 -35.69 21.44 -3.82
CA ASN A 150 -36.49 20.65 -4.75
C ASN A 150 -36.79 19.24 -4.20
N GLY A 151 -36.37 18.93 -2.97
CA GLY A 151 -36.59 17.64 -2.33
C GLY A 151 -35.66 16.51 -2.77
N LYS A 152 -34.61 16.79 -3.56
CA LYS A 152 -33.59 15.83 -3.94
C LYS A 152 -32.61 15.62 -2.77
N ALA A 153 -32.27 14.38 -2.49
CA ALA A 153 -31.34 14.03 -1.45
C ALA A 153 -29.93 14.59 -1.72
N TYR A 154 -29.28 15.19 -0.69
CA TYR A 154 -27.88 15.55 -0.77
C TYR A 154 -26.98 14.33 -0.67
N GLY A 155 -25.82 14.39 -1.37
CA GLY A 155 -24.71 13.55 -1.02
C GLY A 155 -24.58 12.29 -1.87
N GLU A 156 -25.09 12.30 -3.11
CA GLU A 156 -24.68 11.31 -4.11
C GLU A 156 -23.31 11.68 -4.70
N GLU A 157 -22.95 12.99 -4.72
CA GLU A 157 -21.61 13.42 -5.12
C GLU A 157 -20.72 13.56 -3.85
N PRO A 158 -19.56 12.92 -3.80
CA PRO A 158 -18.59 13.11 -2.71
C PRO A 158 -18.06 14.55 -2.73
N GLY A 159 -18.28 15.27 -1.63
CA GLY A 159 -17.91 16.68 -1.50
C GLY A 159 -16.88 16.93 -0.39
N LEU A 160 -15.95 17.86 -0.64
CA LEU A 160 -14.96 18.32 0.31
C LEU A 160 -15.45 19.56 1.07
N LYS A 161 -15.52 19.45 2.39
CA LYS A 161 -16.00 20.53 3.27
C LYS A 161 -14.99 21.67 3.33
N SER A 162 -15.53 22.90 3.34
CA SER A 162 -14.74 24.10 3.64
C SER A 162 -14.21 24.09 5.08
N PRO A 163 -13.10 24.78 5.39
CA PRO A 163 -12.53 24.86 6.75
C PRO A 163 -13.49 25.37 7.81
N ASP A 164 -14.41 26.27 7.46
CA ASP A 164 -15.45 26.79 8.38
C ASP A 164 -16.64 25.82 8.54
N GLY A 165 -16.65 24.70 7.82
CA GLY A 165 -17.68 23.67 7.87
C GLY A 165 -19.06 24.09 7.32
N LYS A 166 -19.16 25.22 6.60
CA LYS A 166 -20.44 25.72 6.10
C LYS A 166 -20.78 25.29 4.70
N SER A 167 -19.77 24.98 3.89
CA SER A 167 -19.93 24.58 2.50
C SER A 167 -19.19 23.29 2.20
N GLU A 168 -19.54 22.65 1.10
CA GLU A 168 -18.76 21.56 0.49
C GLU A 168 -18.61 21.83 -1.00
N ALA A 169 -17.49 21.41 -1.59
CA ALA A 169 -17.23 21.50 -3.02
C ALA A 169 -17.21 20.09 -3.65
N PHE A 170 -17.80 19.95 -4.83
CA PHE A 170 -17.96 18.68 -5.54
C PHE A 170 -17.97 18.87 -7.06
N ILE A 171 -17.78 17.77 -7.79
CA ILE A 171 -17.83 17.77 -9.26
C ILE A 171 -19.22 17.35 -9.73
N ARG A 172 -19.74 18.04 -10.75
CA ARG A 172 -20.91 17.62 -11.52
C ARG A 172 -20.75 18.08 -12.97
N ASP A 173 -20.94 17.17 -13.90
CA ASP A 173 -20.81 17.42 -15.35
C ASP A 173 -19.47 18.12 -15.68
N TRP A 174 -18.36 17.60 -15.15
CA TRP A 174 -16.97 18.11 -15.28
C TRP A 174 -16.74 19.53 -14.78
N ASN A 175 -17.70 20.12 -14.07
CA ASN A 175 -17.60 21.44 -13.47
C ASN A 175 -17.57 21.37 -11.95
N LEU A 176 -16.93 22.36 -11.33
CA LEU A 176 -16.89 22.51 -9.90
C LEU A 176 -18.13 23.25 -9.39
N TRP A 177 -18.72 22.69 -8.36
CA TRP A 177 -19.90 23.21 -7.65
C TRP A 177 -19.61 23.35 -6.18
N THR A 178 -20.34 24.23 -5.52
CA THR A 178 -20.41 24.27 -4.05
C THR A 178 -21.84 24.11 -3.57
N ARG A 179 -21.98 23.55 -2.35
CA ARG A 179 -23.26 23.40 -1.64
C ARG A 179 -23.16 24.03 -0.28
N ASP A 180 -24.10 24.90 0.09
CA ASP A 180 -24.26 25.40 1.45
C ASP A 180 -24.84 24.29 2.33
N LEU A 181 -24.17 23.93 3.40
CA LEU A 181 -24.53 22.78 4.23
C LEU A 181 -25.73 23.03 5.15
N ALA A 182 -26.13 24.31 5.36
CA ALA A 182 -27.29 24.65 6.18
C ALA A 182 -28.58 24.70 5.35
N SER A 183 -28.55 25.37 4.19
CA SER A 183 -29.72 25.57 3.32
C SER A 183 -29.85 24.52 2.23
N GLY A 184 -28.70 23.93 1.84
CA GLY A 184 -28.60 23.05 0.68
C GLY A 184 -28.57 23.73 -0.65
N ALA A 185 -28.47 25.03 -0.68
CA ALA A 185 -28.35 25.78 -1.91
C ALA A 185 -27.06 25.42 -2.65
N GLU A 186 -27.17 25.10 -3.93
CA GLU A 186 -26.06 24.74 -4.78
C GLU A 186 -25.66 25.92 -5.68
N THR A 187 -24.39 26.08 -5.92
CA THR A 187 -23.83 27.11 -6.76
C THR A 187 -22.80 26.51 -7.70
N GLN A 188 -23.03 26.65 -9.01
CA GLN A 188 -22.05 26.32 -10.02
C GLN A 188 -20.95 27.37 -10.06
N LEU A 189 -19.69 26.93 -9.90
CA LEU A 189 -18.52 27.82 -9.88
C LEU A 189 -17.86 27.94 -11.26
N THR A 190 -17.85 26.85 -12.05
CA THR A 190 -17.26 26.81 -13.40
C THR A 190 -18.29 26.37 -14.42
N THR A 191 -18.15 26.78 -15.69
CA THR A 191 -19.13 26.52 -16.74
C THR A 191 -18.52 26.02 -18.05
N ASP A 192 -17.19 25.95 -18.13
CA ASP A 192 -16.42 25.57 -19.32
C ASP A 192 -15.77 24.18 -19.21
N GLY A 193 -16.05 23.44 -18.12
CA GLY A 193 -15.69 22.03 -17.99
C GLY A 193 -16.51 21.15 -18.92
N ILE A 194 -15.83 20.27 -19.63
CA ILE A 194 -16.44 19.29 -20.54
C ILE A 194 -15.78 17.91 -20.33
N LYS A 195 -16.35 16.88 -20.91
CA LYS A 195 -15.72 15.54 -20.90
C LYS A 195 -14.26 15.63 -21.34
N ASP A 196 -13.38 14.95 -20.61
CA ASP A 196 -11.93 14.92 -20.84
C ASP A 196 -11.22 16.30 -20.70
N PHE A 197 -11.92 17.31 -20.19
CA PHE A 197 -11.38 18.63 -19.83
C PHE A 197 -12.15 19.19 -18.61
N GLY A 198 -12.13 18.44 -17.52
CA GLY A 198 -12.90 18.70 -16.31
C GLY A 198 -12.13 19.43 -15.23
N TYR A 199 -12.86 20.09 -14.32
CA TYR A 199 -12.27 20.68 -13.11
C TYR A 199 -12.19 19.67 -11.98
N ALA A 200 -11.06 19.66 -11.27
CA ALA A 200 -10.81 18.85 -10.08
C ALA A 200 -10.95 17.32 -10.31
N THR A 201 -10.94 16.86 -11.53
CA THR A 201 -11.10 15.43 -11.87
C THR A 201 -9.79 14.66 -11.69
N ASP A 202 -9.88 13.39 -11.20
CA ASP A 202 -8.75 12.46 -11.06
C ASP A 202 -9.16 11.11 -11.65
N ASN A 203 -9.25 11.06 -12.99
CA ASN A 203 -9.81 9.93 -13.73
C ASN A 203 -8.96 9.56 -14.96
N ALA A 204 -7.65 9.67 -14.83
CA ALA A 204 -6.66 9.20 -15.81
C ALA A 204 -5.81 8.07 -15.22
N GLY A 205 -5.26 7.22 -16.08
CA GLY A 205 -4.44 6.09 -15.65
C GLY A 205 -5.26 5.05 -14.88
N TRP A 206 -4.72 4.54 -13.79
CA TRP A 206 -5.40 3.54 -12.95
C TRP A 206 -6.32 4.13 -11.89
N LYS A 207 -6.44 5.46 -11.81
CA LYS A 207 -7.37 6.13 -10.91
C LYS A 207 -8.71 6.41 -11.56
N HIS A 208 -9.77 6.10 -10.85
CA HIS A 208 -11.15 6.31 -11.23
C HIS A 208 -11.94 6.85 -10.04
N THR A 209 -11.84 8.14 -9.78
CA THR A 209 -12.58 8.75 -8.67
C THR A 209 -13.47 9.89 -9.14
N ASP A 210 -14.68 9.97 -8.57
CA ASP A 210 -15.59 11.10 -8.69
C ASP A 210 -15.37 12.15 -7.60
N GLU A 211 -14.40 11.93 -6.69
CA GLU A 211 -14.06 12.89 -5.65
C GLU A 211 -13.28 14.06 -6.22
N ALA A 212 -13.65 15.27 -5.81
CA ALA A 212 -12.98 16.47 -6.27
C ALA A 212 -11.59 16.63 -5.64
N ILE A 213 -10.55 16.80 -6.45
CA ILE A 213 -9.20 17.10 -5.99
C ILE A 213 -9.03 18.60 -5.86
N LEU A 214 -9.02 19.10 -4.63
CA LEU A 214 -8.95 20.52 -4.34
C LEU A 214 -8.44 20.84 -2.93
N VAL A 215 -8.02 22.08 -2.72
CA VAL A 215 -7.68 22.62 -1.39
C VAL A 215 -8.39 23.95 -1.18
N TRP A 216 -9.23 24.03 -0.16
CA TRP A 216 -9.83 25.29 0.27
C TRP A 216 -8.79 26.24 0.86
N SER A 217 -8.96 27.55 0.61
CA SER A 217 -8.21 28.56 1.36
C SER A 217 -8.62 28.56 2.84
N PRO A 218 -7.73 28.97 3.76
CA PRO A 218 -8.02 28.98 5.21
C PRO A 218 -9.27 29.79 5.59
N ASP A 219 -9.60 30.84 4.82
CA ASP A 219 -10.78 31.68 5.03
C ASP A 219 -12.05 31.16 4.34
N SER A 220 -12.01 29.96 3.71
CA SER A 220 -13.13 29.30 3.01
C SER A 220 -13.68 30.10 1.82
N LYS A 221 -12.94 31.07 1.27
CA LYS A 221 -13.42 31.91 0.17
C LYS A 221 -12.86 31.55 -1.18
N LYS A 222 -11.79 30.77 -1.24
CA LYS A 222 -11.16 30.35 -2.48
C LYS A 222 -10.92 28.84 -2.48
N ILE A 223 -10.86 28.28 -3.67
CA ILE A 223 -10.53 26.88 -3.92
C ILE A 223 -9.36 26.82 -4.89
N ALA A 224 -8.26 26.21 -4.48
CA ALA A 224 -7.20 25.80 -5.39
C ALA A 224 -7.53 24.44 -5.97
N THR A 225 -7.44 24.31 -7.28
CA THR A 225 -7.66 23.07 -8.02
C THR A 225 -7.00 23.17 -9.41
N PHE A 226 -7.39 22.31 -10.31
CA PHE A 226 -6.90 22.31 -11.69
C PHE A 226 -8.04 21.99 -12.67
N GLN A 227 -7.80 22.28 -13.95
CA GLN A 227 -8.57 21.71 -15.06
C GLN A 227 -7.69 20.66 -15.74
N GLN A 228 -8.18 19.42 -15.80
CA GLN A 228 -7.47 18.28 -16.35
C GLN A 228 -7.72 18.17 -17.84
N ASP A 229 -6.67 18.28 -18.65
CA ASP A 229 -6.73 18.08 -20.10
C ASP A 229 -6.22 16.69 -20.49
N GLN A 230 -7.15 15.83 -20.86
CA GLN A 230 -6.87 14.49 -21.35
C GLN A 230 -7.54 14.21 -22.72
N ARG A 231 -7.95 15.26 -23.42
CA ARG A 231 -8.69 15.15 -24.69
C ARG A 231 -7.93 14.39 -25.78
N LYS A 232 -6.60 14.42 -25.72
CA LYS A 232 -5.72 13.73 -26.69
C LYS A 232 -4.99 12.52 -26.10
N THR A 233 -5.14 12.26 -24.81
CA THR A 233 -4.56 11.10 -24.14
C THR A 233 -5.14 9.82 -24.71
N GLY A 234 -4.33 8.79 -24.89
CA GLY A 234 -4.73 7.47 -25.33
C GLY A 234 -5.79 6.82 -24.43
N GLU A 235 -6.43 5.78 -24.92
CA GLU A 235 -7.51 5.10 -24.21
C GLU A 235 -7.18 3.65 -23.93
N MET A 236 -7.54 3.22 -22.73
CA MET A 236 -7.59 1.82 -22.31
C MET A 236 -9.00 1.30 -22.48
N THR A 237 -9.14 0.04 -22.91
CA THR A 237 -10.45 -0.60 -23.08
C THR A 237 -10.45 -1.98 -22.43
N LEU A 238 -11.43 -2.23 -21.56
CA LEU A 238 -11.72 -3.53 -20.98
C LEU A 238 -13.12 -4.01 -21.39
N VAL A 239 -13.28 -5.33 -21.46
CA VAL A 239 -14.52 -5.95 -21.90
C VAL A 239 -15.05 -6.89 -20.82
N SER A 240 -16.27 -6.63 -20.34
CA SER A 240 -16.90 -7.47 -19.32
C SER A 240 -17.34 -8.82 -19.88
N THR A 241 -17.19 -9.85 -19.05
CA THR A 241 -17.74 -11.18 -19.31
C THR A 241 -19.17 -11.26 -18.75
N ASN A 242 -20.16 -11.36 -19.65
CA ASN A 242 -21.59 -11.46 -19.29
C ASN A 242 -22.37 -12.27 -20.34
N VAL A 243 -23.59 -12.64 -20.00
CA VAL A 243 -24.51 -13.24 -20.97
C VAL A 243 -25.07 -12.13 -21.88
N GLY A 244 -25.07 -12.36 -23.19
CA GLY A 244 -25.50 -11.39 -24.20
C GLY A 244 -24.33 -10.56 -24.74
N HIS A 245 -24.62 -9.33 -25.22
CA HIS A 245 -23.59 -8.46 -25.72
C HIS A 245 -22.65 -7.99 -24.60
N PRO A 246 -21.30 -8.08 -24.79
CA PRO A 246 -20.36 -7.62 -23.78
C PRO A 246 -20.48 -6.11 -23.55
N LYS A 247 -20.23 -5.68 -22.31
CA LYS A 247 -20.10 -4.26 -21.99
C LYS A 247 -18.64 -3.86 -22.12
N VAL A 248 -18.43 -2.68 -22.67
CA VAL A 248 -17.09 -2.10 -22.83
C VAL A 248 -16.94 -0.96 -21.84
N ASP A 249 -15.82 -0.97 -21.12
CA ASP A 249 -15.36 0.15 -20.31
C ASP A 249 -14.13 0.77 -21.01
N THR A 250 -14.14 2.08 -21.20
CA THR A 250 -13.08 2.82 -21.92
C THR A 250 -12.79 4.12 -21.18
N TRP A 251 -11.53 4.34 -20.86
CA TRP A 251 -11.08 5.55 -20.16
C TRP A 251 -9.70 5.99 -20.63
N LYS A 252 -9.28 7.19 -20.24
CA LYS A 252 -7.99 7.75 -20.60
C LYS A 252 -6.87 7.09 -19.80
N TYR A 253 -5.86 6.59 -20.51
CA TYR A 253 -4.74 5.87 -19.92
C TYR A 253 -3.46 6.15 -20.71
N PRO A 254 -2.62 7.09 -20.24
CA PRO A 254 -1.39 7.44 -20.94
C PRO A 254 -0.34 6.33 -20.80
N LEU A 255 0.42 6.10 -21.88
CA LEU A 255 1.48 5.10 -21.92
C LEU A 255 2.85 5.75 -22.10
N PRO A 256 3.94 5.09 -21.68
CA PRO A 256 5.31 5.53 -21.95
C PRO A 256 5.54 5.79 -23.44
N GLY A 257 6.14 6.95 -23.74
CA GLY A 257 6.40 7.37 -25.11
C GLY A 257 5.24 8.04 -25.83
N ASP A 258 4.04 8.11 -25.23
CA ASP A 258 2.94 8.89 -25.79
C ASP A 258 3.34 10.36 -25.89
N LYS A 259 3.01 10.98 -27.03
CA LYS A 259 3.26 12.41 -27.22
C LYS A 259 2.33 13.26 -26.36
N ASP A 260 1.07 12.88 -26.31
CA ASP A 260 0.01 13.60 -25.62
C ASP A 260 -0.40 12.79 -24.37
N VAL A 261 0.08 13.20 -23.21
CA VAL A 261 -0.29 12.64 -21.89
C VAL A 261 -1.29 13.55 -21.20
N THR A 262 -1.86 13.11 -20.11
CA THR A 262 -2.80 13.92 -19.32
C THR A 262 -2.07 15.09 -18.64
N MET A 263 -2.61 16.30 -18.80
CA MET A 263 -2.03 17.53 -18.27
C MET A 263 -3.00 18.23 -17.32
N ILE A 264 -2.47 19.04 -16.41
CA ILE A 264 -3.27 19.87 -15.49
C ILE A 264 -2.93 21.35 -15.65
N GLU A 265 -3.95 22.17 -15.81
CA GLU A 265 -3.87 23.63 -15.74
C GLU A 265 -4.30 24.06 -14.34
N ARG A 266 -3.34 24.53 -13.52
CA ARG A 266 -3.62 24.93 -12.13
C ARG A 266 -4.43 26.20 -12.08
N VAL A 267 -5.45 26.23 -11.22
CA VAL A 267 -6.36 27.37 -11.06
C VAL A 267 -6.69 27.65 -9.61
N VAL A 268 -7.08 28.88 -9.32
CA VAL A 268 -7.80 29.27 -8.12
C VAL A 268 -9.17 29.82 -8.50
N ILE A 269 -10.19 29.38 -7.79
CA ILE A 269 -11.56 29.84 -7.96
C ILE A 269 -11.97 30.66 -6.75
N ASP A 270 -12.33 31.91 -6.96
CA ASP A 270 -12.94 32.75 -5.93
C ASP A 270 -14.42 32.41 -5.81
N VAL A 271 -14.82 31.83 -4.70
CA VAL A 271 -16.16 31.27 -4.52
C VAL A 271 -17.27 32.33 -4.56
N PRO A 272 -17.15 33.49 -3.87
CA PRO A 272 -18.17 34.53 -3.94
C PRO A 272 -18.39 35.11 -5.32
N THR A 273 -17.33 35.36 -6.08
CA THR A 273 -17.42 36.00 -7.40
C THR A 273 -17.45 35.02 -8.56
N LYS A 274 -17.15 33.74 -8.31
CA LYS A 274 -17.01 32.67 -9.32
C LYS A 274 -15.88 32.93 -10.33
N LYS A 275 -14.94 33.82 -9.99
CA LYS A 275 -13.82 34.14 -10.86
C LYS A 275 -12.80 33.01 -10.84
N VAL A 276 -12.48 32.46 -12.03
CA VAL A 276 -11.40 31.49 -12.21
C VAL A 276 -10.11 32.24 -12.56
N VAL A 277 -9.08 32.05 -11.75
CA VAL A 277 -7.74 32.61 -11.96
C VAL A 277 -6.80 31.47 -12.34
N ARG A 278 -6.40 31.42 -13.62
CA ARG A 278 -5.44 30.43 -14.13
C ARG A 278 -4.02 30.87 -13.81
N PHE A 279 -3.18 29.92 -13.42
CA PHE A 279 -1.77 30.19 -13.17
C PHE A 279 -1.04 30.46 -14.49
N LYS A 280 -0.23 31.50 -14.52
CA LYS A 280 0.54 31.95 -15.70
C LYS A 280 1.82 31.12 -15.86
N MET A 281 1.63 29.86 -16.21
CA MET A 281 2.69 28.87 -16.43
C MET A 281 2.20 27.83 -17.43
N PRO A 282 3.10 27.05 -18.07
CA PRO A 282 2.70 25.87 -18.81
C PRO A 282 1.95 24.88 -17.92
N ALA A 283 1.05 24.09 -18.50
CA ALA A 283 0.40 22.99 -17.80
C ALA A 283 1.43 21.99 -17.26
N ASP A 284 1.19 21.48 -16.06
CA ASP A 284 1.97 20.37 -15.50
C ASP A 284 1.44 19.02 -15.99
N GLN A 285 2.25 17.98 -16.00
CA GLN A 285 1.76 16.63 -16.21
C GLN A 285 0.90 16.21 -15.00
N HIS A 286 -0.23 15.58 -15.30
CA HIS A 286 -1.01 14.88 -14.28
C HIS A 286 -0.28 13.60 -13.88
N ARG A 287 -0.05 13.40 -12.61
CA ARG A 287 0.57 12.22 -12.05
C ARG A 287 -0.42 11.56 -11.11
N SER A 288 -0.63 10.26 -11.25
CA SER A 288 -1.72 9.56 -10.60
C SER A 288 -1.28 8.34 -9.78
N THR A 289 -0.01 7.97 -9.89
CA THR A 289 0.48 6.70 -9.36
C THR A 289 1.19 6.83 -8.01
N LEU A 290 1.84 7.97 -7.76
CA LEU A 290 2.71 8.17 -6.60
C LEU A 290 2.15 9.24 -5.68
N CYS A 291 2.39 9.07 -4.38
CA CYS A 291 1.85 9.98 -3.36
C CYS A 291 2.52 11.36 -3.30
N ASP A 292 3.67 11.54 -3.94
CA ASP A 292 4.33 12.84 -4.10
C ASP A 292 3.78 13.65 -5.29
N ASP A 293 2.74 13.14 -5.92
CA ASP A 293 2.10 13.71 -7.09
C ASP A 293 0.82 14.49 -6.75
N VAL A 294 -0.25 14.28 -7.53
CA VAL A 294 -1.49 15.04 -7.36
C VAL A 294 -2.25 14.60 -6.11
N SER A 295 -2.43 13.30 -5.90
CA SER A 295 -3.22 12.81 -4.77
C SER A 295 -2.83 11.40 -4.34
N CYS A 296 -2.53 11.23 -3.05
CA CYS A 296 -2.41 9.94 -2.38
C CYS A 296 -3.74 9.37 -1.91
N SER A 297 -4.66 10.25 -1.56
CA SER A 297 -5.93 9.91 -0.95
C SER A 297 -7.04 10.65 -1.67
N PRO A 298 -8.22 10.03 -1.85
CA PRO A 298 -9.35 10.67 -2.47
C PRO A 298 -9.64 12.04 -1.85
N GLY A 299 -9.83 13.04 -2.70
CA GLY A 299 -10.15 14.39 -2.28
C GLY A 299 -9.00 15.23 -1.69
N VAL A 300 -7.79 14.69 -1.56
CA VAL A 300 -6.62 15.41 -1.05
C VAL A 300 -5.69 15.78 -2.20
N TRP A 301 -5.28 17.06 -2.27
CA TRP A 301 -4.27 17.52 -3.21
C TRP A 301 -2.94 17.70 -2.49
N ASP A 302 -2.06 16.71 -2.60
CA ASP A 302 -0.88 16.59 -1.75
C ASP A 302 0.26 17.55 -2.09
N ASP A 303 0.37 18.00 -3.33
CA ASP A 303 1.45 18.88 -3.79
C ASP A 303 1.13 20.37 -3.72
N VAL A 304 0.10 20.79 -2.96
CA VAL A 304 -0.34 22.19 -2.81
C VAL A 304 -0.49 22.59 -1.34
N ARG A 305 -0.01 23.78 -1.00
CA ARG A 305 -0.16 24.36 0.35
C ARG A 305 -0.52 25.86 0.27
N TRP A 306 -1.57 26.27 0.96
CA TRP A 306 -1.89 27.67 1.19
C TRP A 306 -0.99 28.28 2.28
N SER A 307 -0.65 29.58 2.14
CA SER A 307 -0.24 30.38 3.30
C SER A 307 -1.40 30.51 4.30
N ALA A 308 -1.09 30.65 5.59
CA ALA A 308 -2.11 30.76 6.62
C ALA A 308 -3.06 31.96 6.43
N ASP A 309 -2.57 33.05 5.80
CA ASP A 309 -3.35 34.25 5.46
C ASP A 309 -4.08 34.17 4.11
N GLY A 310 -3.95 33.06 3.37
CA GLY A 310 -4.60 32.81 2.08
C GLY A 310 -4.09 33.72 0.93
N ARG A 311 -2.94 34.40 1.08
CA ARG A 311 -2.41 35.34 0.07
C ARG A 311 -1.47 34.71 -0.94
N SER A 312 -1.03 33.50 -0.68
CA SER A 312 -0.14 32.78 -1.56
C SER A 312 -0.37 31.28 -1.50
N ILE A 313 0.01 30.60 -2.58
CA ILE A 313 -0.06 29.15 -2.71
C ILE A 313 1.33 28.66 -3.10
N ALA A 314 1.85 27.68 -2.36
CA ALA A 314 3.02 26.94 -2.75
C ALA A 314 2.63 25.60 -3.38
N PHE A 315 3.39 25.15 -4.37
CA PHE A 315 3.21 23.87 -5.02
C PHE A 315 4.51 23.37 -5.66
N VAL A 316 4.52 22.09 -6.02
CA VAL A 316 5.63 21.44 -6.70
C VAL A 316 5.22 21.07 -8.11
N SER A 317 6.13 21.23 -9.05
CA SER A 317 6.00 20.73 -10.41
C SER A 317 7.16 19.78 -10.69
N THR A 318 6.88 18.66 -11.36
CA THR A 318 7.86 17.60 -11.66
C THR A 318 8.01 17.45 -13.16
N SER A 319 9.21 17.24 -13.66
CA SER A 319 9.43 16.87 -15.07
C SER A 319 8.93 15.45 -15.35
N ARG A 320 8.56 15.17 -16.61
CA ARG A 320 8.05 13.87 -17.04
C ARG A 320 9.00 12.68 -16.71
N ASP A 321 10.31 12.93 -16.72
CA ASP A 321 11.35 11.95 -16.36
C ASP A 321 11.66 11.92 -14.87
N HIS A 322 10.94 12.69 -14.05
CA HIS A 322 11.13 12.84 -12.61
C HIS A 322 12.55 13.23 -12.16
N THR A 323 13.33 13.81 -13.09
CA THR A 323 14.71 14.26 -12.74
C THR A 323 14.76 15.70 -12.24
N HIS A 324 13.71 16.49 -12.46
CA HIS A 324 13.62 17.90 -12.09
C HIS A 324 12.36 18.17 -11.28
N GLU A 325 12.56 18.83 -10.14
CA GLU A 325 11.48 19.34 -9.26
C GLU A 325 11.60 20.86 -9.16
N TRP A 326 10.47 21.55 -9.31
CA TRP A 326 10.40 23.01 -9.14
C TRP A 326 9.49 23.34 -7.98
N PHE A 327 10.05 23.95 -6.93
CA PHE A 327 9.23 24.55 -5.87
C PHE A 327 8.78 25.94 -6.32
N ARG A 328 7.46 26.16 -6.35
CA ARG A 328 6.81 27.34 -6.90
C ARG A 328 5.87 27.99 -5.91
N VAL A 329 5.70 29.31 -6.05
CA VAL A 329 4.70 30.08 -5.28
C VAL A 329 3.88 30.92 -6.26
N ALA A 330 2.56 30.85 -6.14
CA ALA A 330 1.61 31.61 -6.94
C ALA A 330 0.86 32.64 -6.11
N ASN A 331 0.50 33.75 -6.77
CA ASN A 331 -0.45 34.73 -6.27
C ASN A 331 -1.87 34.31 -6.69
N PRO A 332 -2.78 33.99 -5.77
CA PRO A 332 -4.11 33.48 -6.08
C PRO A 332 -5.05 34.51 -6.71
N GLU A 333 -4.74 35.82 -6.64
CA GLU A 333 -5.55 36.89 -7.22
C GLU A 333 -5.19 37.22 -8.68
N THR A 334 -3.89 37.08 -9.03
CA THR A 334 -3.37 37.46 -10.35
C THR A 334 -2.97 36.25 -11.21
N GLY A 335 -2.76 35.09 -10.62
CA GLY A 335 -2.22 33.90 -11.28
C GLY A 335 -0.72 33.98 -11.57
N ASP A 336 -0.01 35.01 -11.12
CA ASP A 336 1.42 35.12 -11.31
C ASP A 336 2.14 34.03 -10.52
N VAL A 337 3.09 33.32 -11.18
CA VAL A 337 3.86 32.22 -10.61
C VAL A 337 5.33 32.57 -10.58
N ARG A 338 5.97 32.30 -9.46
CA ARG A 338 7.41 32.44 -9.28
C ARG A 338 8.02 31.08 -8.92
N THR A 339 8.99 30.60 -9.68
CA THR A 339 9.86 29.51 -9.26
C THR A 339 10.82 30.02 -8.18
N VAL A 340 10.80 29.37 -7.02
CA VAL A 340 11.65 29.73 -5.88
C VAL A 340 12.99 29.08 -6.01
N PHE A 341 13.03 27.77 -6.24
CA PHE A 341 14.24 26.98 -6.53
C PHE A 341 13.88 25.74 -7.36
N GLU A 342 14.91 25.11 -7.87
CA GLU A 342 14.86 23.85 -8.61
C GLU A 342 15.80 22.85 -7.95
N GLU A 343 15.38 21.59 -7.91
CA GLU A 343 16.25 20.45 -7.61
C GLU A 343 16.37 19.53 -8.82
N LYS A 344 17.59 19.04 -9.07
CA LYS A 344 17.90 18.07 -10.12
C LYS A 344 18.45 16.81 -9.51
N ALA A 345 17.80 15.69 -9.81
CA ALA A 345 18.27 14.36 -9.49
C ALA A 345 18.99 13.75 -10.70
N LYS A 346 19.99 12.90 -10.47
CA LYS A 346 20.70 12.19 -11.54
C LYS A 346 19.89 11.03 -12.13
N THR A 347 19.01 10.47 -11.31
CA THR A 347 18.16 9.34 -11.66
C THR A 347 16.71 9.80 -11.64
N TYR A 348 16.10 9.85 -10.50
CA TYR A 348 14.75 10.40 -10.25
C TYR A 348 14.76 11.09 -8.90
N TYR A 349 13.90 12.07 -8.75
CA TYR A 349 13.60 12.67 -7.45
C TYR A 349 12.70 11.75 -6.64
N GLU A 350 12.92 11.72 -5.33
CA GLU A 350 12.09 10.98 -4.38
C GLU A 350 11.81 11.87 -3.17
N SER A 351 10.55 11.96 -2.77
CA SER A 351 10.09 12.84 -1.68
C SER A 351 9.99 12.14 -0.32
N GLY A 352 10.41 10.88 -0.22
CA GLY A 352 10.33 10.04 0.97
C GLY A 352 9.43 8.85 0.78
N ASN A 353 9.56 8.16 -0.35
CA ASN A 353 8.79 6.97 -0.73
C ASN A 353 7.28 7.25 -0.81
N GLY A 354 6.92 8.23 -1.63
CA GLY A 354 5.55 8.59 -1.89
C GLY A 354 4.91 9.50 -0.84
N MET A 355 5.70 10.18 -0.01
CA MET A 355 5.21 11.16 0.96
C MET A 355 5.61 12.57 0.54
N ALA A 356 4.67 13.52 0.53
CA ALA A 356 4.95 14.93 0.25
C ALA A 356 5.61 15.61 1.47
N ASN A 357 6.91 15.41 1.64
CA ASN A 357 7.68 15.81 2.82
C ASN A 357 8.18 17.26 2.80
N TRP A 358 7.72 18.10 1.89
CA TRP A 358 8.03 19.51 1.92
C TRP A 358 7.04 20.34 2.76
N GLN A 359 7.50 21.44 3.35
CA GLN A 359 6.66 22.30 4.18
C GLN A 359 6.85 23.77 3.79
N TYR A 360 5.73 24.47 3.58
CA TYR A 360 5.68 25.88 3.25
C TYR A 360 5.51 26.72 4.53
N VAL A 361 6.49 27.55 4.87
CA VAL A 361 6.55 28.32 6.12
C VAL A 361 6.80 29.81 5.80
N PRO A 362 5.85 30.49 5.13
CA PRO A 362 6.03 31.88 4.70
C PRO A 362 6.18 32.88 5.85
N GLU A 363 5.66 32.53 7.04
CA GLU A 363 5.77 33.38 8.24
C GLU A 363 7.24 33.61 8.66
N THR A 364 8.13 32.68 8.31
CA THR A 364 9.57 32.79 8.61
C THR A 364 10.43 32.91 7.36
N ASP A 365 9.84 33.14 6.18
CA ASP A 365 10.50 33.17 4.87
C ASP A 365 11.18 31.85 4.50
N GLN A 366 10.63 30.70 4.90
CA GLN A 366 11.31 29.42 4.82
C GLN A 366 10.49 28.34 4.11
N VAL A 367 11.21 27.39 3.47
CA VAL A 367 10.71 26.08 2.99
C VAL A 367 11.56 25.01 3.62
N ILE A 368 10.92 24.01 4.23
CA ILE A 368 11.57 22.76 4.57
C ILE A 368 11.39 21.83 3.36
N TRP A 369 12.50 21.35 2.83
CA TRP A 369 12.55 20.53 1.62
C TRP A 369 13.19 19.17 1.90
N PHE A 370 12.59 18.10 1.39
CA PHE A 370 13.17 16.76 1.44
C PHE A 370 14.07 16.52 0.22
N SER A 371 15.23 15.89 0.42
CA SER A 371 16.14 15.54 -0.69
C SER A 371 17.06 14.39 -0.33
N GLU A 372 17.30 13.53 -1.30
CA GLU A 372 18.29 12.44 -1.22
C GLU A 372 19.66 12.81 -1.80
N ARG A 373 19.95 14.11 -2.02
CA ARG A 373 21.20 14.61 -2.63
C ARG A 373 22.48 14.17 -1.93
N SER A 374 22.39 13.82 -0.64
CA SER A 374 23.50 13.31 0.18
C SER A 374 23.57 11.77 0.21
N ASN A 375 22.92 11.08 -0.72
CA ASN A 375 22.72 9.61 -0.75
C ASN A 375 21.76 9.07 0.31
N TRP A 376 21.16 9.93 1.13
CA TRP A 376 20.17 9.60 2.14
C TRP A 376 19.11 10.68 2.20
N GLY A 377 17.87 10.30 2.53
CA GLY A 377 16.75 11.20 2.59
C GLY A 377 16.79 12.11 3.80
N HIS A 378 16.98 13.41 3.57
CA HIS A 378 17.14 14.40 4.62
C HIS A 378 16.33 15.66 4.37
N LEU A 379 16.16 16.45 5.43
CA LEU A 379 15.48 17.75 5.41
C LEU A 379 16.50 18.89 5.24
N TYR A 380 16.15 19.84 4.38
CA TYR A 380 16.93 21.01 4.04
C TYR A 380 16.08 22.26 4.19
N MET A 381 16.69 23.37 4.60
CA MET A 381 16.05 24.68 4.73
C MET A 381 16.41 25.59 3.56
N TYR A 382 15.39 26.12 2.90
CA TYR A 382 15.55 27.13 1.83
C TYR A 382 14.87 28.43 2.22
N SER A 383 15.42 29.58 1.79
CA SER A 383 14.75 30.87 1.86
C SER A 383 13.73 30.99 0.73
N LEU A 384 12.50 31.32 1.06
CA LEU A 384 11.44 31.61 0.08
C LEU A 384 11.77 32.84 -0.78
N LYS A 385 12.35 33.87 -0.15
CA LYS A 385 12.67 35.15 -0.82
C LYS A 385 13.76 34.99 -1.86
N THR A 386 14.84 34.29 -1.52
CA THR A 386 16.04 34.21 -2.36
C THR A 386 16.16 32.90 -3.14
N GLY A 387 15.43 31.87 -2.78
CA GLY A 387 15.55 30.50 -3.32
C GLY A 387 16.86 29.82 -2.94
N LYS A 388 17.63 30.38 -2.02
CA LYS A 388 18.94 29.80 -1.63
C LYS A 388 18.78 28.77 -0.53
N LEU A 389 19.57 27.71 -0.61
CA LEU A 389 19.76 26.75 0.47
C LEU A 389 20.41 27.47 1.66
N GLU A 390 19.77 27.43 2.82
CA GLU A 390 20.26 28.02 4.07
C GLU A 390 21.03 27.01 4.92
N SER A 391 20.48 25.80 5.07
CA SER A 391 21.09 24.76 5.90
C SER A 391 20.56 23.36 5.57
N GLN A 392 21.33 22.35 5.98
CA GLN A 392 20.86 20.97 6.10
C GLN A 392 20.41 20.73 7.53
N ILE A 393 19.11 20.38 7.72
CA ILE A 393 18.50 20.20 9.05
C ILE A 393 18.87 18.83 9.62
N THR A 394 18.72 17.77 8.85
CA THR A 394 19.08 16.40 9.26
C THR A 394 20.23 15.87 8.40
N LYS A 395 21.06 14.98 8.96
CA LYS A 395 22.25 14.44 8.27
C LYS A 395 22.67 13.09 8.84
N GLY A 396 23.40 12.31 8.05
CA GLY A 396 23.95 11.00 8.44
C GLY A 396 23.53 9.89 7.46
N ASP A 397 23.89 8.65 7.78
CA ASP A 397 23.59 7.48 6.94
C ASP A 397 22.25 6.82 7.37
N TRP A 398 21.17 7.58 7.22
CA TRP A 398 19.82 7.20 7.59
C TRP A 398 18.79 8.07 6.87
N ASN A 399 17.50 7.67 6.86
CA ASN A 399 16.46 8.41 6.15
C ASN A 399 15.42 9.02 7.10
N VAL A 400 15.01 10.25 6.82
CA VAL A 400 13.68 10.76 7.14
C VAL A 400 12.69 10.07 6.21
N THR A 401 11.56 9.60 6.73
CA THR A 401 10.53 8.95 5.92
C THR A 401 9.27 9.80 5.83
N GLU A 402 8.90 10.53 6.88
CA GLU A 402 7.70 11.34 6.89
C GLU A 402 7.81 12.50 7.88
N VAL A 403 7.49 13.72 7.43
CA VAL A 403 7.30 14.89 8.31
C VAL A 403 5.86 14.92 8.79
N LEU A 404 5.63 14.62 10.06
CA LEU A 404 4.29 14.55 10.65
C LEU A 404 3.74 15.91 11.06
N ARG A 405 4.61 16.82 11.54
CA ARG A 405 4.21 18.13 12.04
C ARG A 405 5.38 19.11 12.04
N ILE A 406 5.07 20.36 11.80
CA ILE A 406 5.95 21.49 12.09
C ILE A 406 5.25 22.46 13.04
N ASP A 407 6.02 23.14 13.87
CA ASP A 407 5.58 24.30 14.62
C ASP A 407 6.50 25.51 14.31
N PRO A 408 6.02 26.45 13.50
CA PRO A 408 6.80 27.64 13.14
C PRO A 408 7.13 28.57 14.35
N LYS A 409 6.31 28.55 15.41
CA LYS A 409 6.53 29.37 16.61
C LYS A 409 7.71 28.89 17.44
N THR A 410 7.77 27.57 17.68
CA THR A 410 8.87 26.94 18.42
C THR A 410 10.01 26.51 17.49
N LYS A 411 9.81 26.65 16.16
CA LYS A 411 10.74 26.20 15.12
C LYS A 411 11.13 24.73 15.30
N THR A 412 10.14 23.85 15.51
CA THR A 412 10.33 22.43 15.76
C THR A 412 9.67 21.60 14.66
N ILE A 413 10.33 20.52 14.26
CA ILE A 413 9.85 19.51 13.30
C ILE A 413 9.72 18.18 14.05
N TRP A 414 8.59 17.51 13.89
CA TRP A 414 8.38 16.12 14.29
C TRP A 414 8.28 15.24 13.05
N PHE A 415 9.05 14.17 13.03
CA PHE A 415 9.17 13.33 11.84
C PHE A 415 9.48 11.88 12.20
N ARG A 416 9.15 10.97 11.27
CA ARG A 416 9.59 9.58 11.29
C ARG A 416 10.91 9.42 10.53
N GLY A 417 11.69 8.44 10.94
CA GLY A 417 12.92 8.08 10.26
C GLY A 417 13.34 6.64 10.52
N VAL A 418 14.20 6.11 9.66
CA VAL A 418 14.69 4.73 9.69
C VAL A 418 16.21 4.68 9.55
N GLY A 419 16.82 3.65 10.14
CA GLY A 419 18.25 3.34 9.95
C GLY A 419 19.23 4.15 10.81
N ARG A 420 18.77 5.06 11.70
CA ARG A 420 19.64 5.90 12.51
C ARG A 420 20.19 5.19 13.76
N GLU A 421 19.39 4.37 14.39
CA GLU A 421 19.75 3.77 15.69
C GLU A 421 20.59 2.50 15.46
N LYS A 422 21.78 2.45 16.08
CA LYS A 422 22.71 1.31 15.92
C LYS A 422 22.17 0.05 16.61
N GLY A 423 22.28 -1.09 15.92
CA GLY A 423 21.81 -2.38 16.45
C GLY A 423 20.31 -2.59 16.39
N VAL A 424 19.59 -1.68 15.77
CA VAL A 424 18.16 -1.77 15.46
C VAL A 424 18.00 -2.20 14.01
N ASP A 425 16.93 -2.92 13.68
CA ASP A 425 16.60 -3.22 12.27
C ASP A 425 16.49 -1.88 11.50
N PRO A 426 17.26 -1.68 10.40
CA PRO A 426 17.31 -0.39 9.72
C PRO A 426 16.00 0.02 9.05
N TYR A 427 14.99 -0.83 9.06
CA TYR A 427 13.66 -0.53 8.55
C TYR A 427 12.63 -0.22 9.65
N TYR A 428 13.00 -0.32 10.95
CA TYR A 428 12.10 0.09 12.02
C TYR A 428 11.88 1.59 12.00
N GLN A 429 10.63 2.00 11.88
CA GLN A 429 10.20 3.38 11.98
C GLN A 429 10.41 3.87 13.42
N GLN A 430 11.13 4.98 13.54
CA GLN A 430 11.35 5.66 14.81
C GLN A 430 10.81 7.08 14.72
N PHE A 431 10.43 7.67 15.85
CA PHE A 431 9.89 9.02 15.91
C PHE A 431 10.87 9.99 16.56
N TYR A 432 11.05 11.13 15.90
CA TYR A 432 12.04 12.13 16.26
C TYR A 432 11.44 13.53 16.29
N LYS A 433 12.14 14.44 16.98
CA LYS A 433 11.99 15.89 16.79
C LYS A 433 13.35 16.54 16.57
N VAL A 434 13.35 17.69 15.89
CA VAL A 434 14.54 18.52 15.65
C VAL A 434 14.15 19.99 15.50
N GLY A 435 15.05 20.91 15.84
CA GLY A 435 14.88 22.31 15.53
C GLY A 435 15.09 22.64 14.04
N PHE A 436 14.52 23.74 13.55
CA PHE A 436 14.74 24.22 12.17
C PHE A 436 16.23 24.44 11.85
N ASP A 437 17.05 24.73 12.88
CA ASP A 437 18.51 24.91 12.78
C ASP A 437 19.30 23.58 12.85
N GLY A 438 18.59 22.44 12.88
CA GLY A 438 19.17 21.11 12.98
C GLY A 438 19.65 20.72 14.38
N LYS A 439 19.47 21.59 15.38
CA LYS A 439 19.86 21.29 16.76
C LYS A 439 18.75 20.56 17.52
N GLY A 440 19.12 19.90 18.62
CA GLY A 440 18.18 19.24 19.49
C GLY A 440 17.51 17.99 18.87
N LEU A 441 18.15 17.32 17.89
CA LEU A 441 17.65 16.07 17.36
C LEU A 441 17.50 15.05 18.50
N THR A 442 16.26 14.64 18.77
CA THR A 442 15.88 13.78 19.88
C THR A 442 15.05 12.62 19.40
N LEU A 443 15.42 11.39 19.80
CA LEU A 443 14.60 10.20 19.66
C LEU A 443 13.48 10.22 20.70
N LEU A 444 12.23 10.06 20.28
CA LEU A 444 11.04 10.07 21.15
C LEU A 444 10.47 8.68 21.43
N THR A 445 10.92 7.66 20.67
CA THR A 445 10.51 6.26 20.80
C THR A 445 11.74 5.37 21.02
N PRO A 446 12.17 5.15 22.26
CA PRO A 446 13.47 4.53 22.56
C PRO A 446 13.50 2.99 22.44
N GLU A 447 12.37 2.33 22.30
CA GLU A 447 12.29 0.87 22.22
C GLU A 447 12.86 0.35 20.89
N ASN A 448 13.59 -0.77 20.94
CA ASN A 448 14.07 -1.47 19.73
C ASN A 448 12.91 -2.23 19.07
N ALA A 449 12.03 -1.48 18.41
CA ALA A 449 10.83 -1.97 17.77
C ALA A 449 10.43 -1.06 16.59
N ASP A 450 9.50 -1.51 15.78
CA ASP A 450 8.84 -0.71 14.76
C ASP A 450 7.68 0.06 15.40
N HIS A 451 7.64 1.38 15.22
CA HIS A 451 6.70 2.29 15.86
C HIS A 451 5.69 2.86 14.88
N SER A 452 4.42 2.82 15.26
CA SER A 452 3.31 3.51 14.60
C SER A 452 2.82 4.64 15.50
N VAL A 453 3.00 5.88 15.07
CA VAL A 453 2.70 7.05 15.92
C VAL A 453 1.60 7.91 15.31
N SER A 454 0.80 8.55 16.19
CA SER A 454 -0.21 9.54 15.83
C SER A 454 -0.18 10.70 16.83
N LEU A 455 0.07 11.92 16.34
CA LEU A 455 0.16 13.13 17.16
C LEU A 455 -1.24 13.68 17.49
N SER A 456 -1.38 14.29 18.68
CA SER A 456 -2.53 15.14 19.01
C SER A 456 -2.58 16.37 18.11
N LYS A 457 -3.75 16.98 17.98
CA LYS A 457 -3.96 18.11 17.07
C LYS A 457 -3.04 19.31 17.39
N ASP A 458 -2.79 19.56 18.68
CA ASP A 458 -1.88 20.62 19.15
C ASP A 458 -0.40 20.19 19.17
N GLY A 459 -0.12 18.89 19.05
CA GLY A 459 1.24 18.33 19.12
C GLY A 459 1.82 18.23 20.54
N THR A 460 0.96 18.21 21.58
CA THR A 460 1.39 18.06 22.98
C THR A 460 1.67 16.60 23.32
N TYR A 461 0.84 15.70 22.83
CA TYR A 461 0.93 14.26 23.06
C TYR A 461 1.03 13.49 21.75
N PHE A 462 1.46 12.27 21.83
CA PHE A 462 1.31 11.30 20.75
C PHE A 462 0.96 9.91 21.28
N PHE A 463 0.15 9.23 20.53
CA PHE A 463 -0.06 7.79 20.66
C PHE A 463 1.08 7.08 19.96
N ASP A 464 1.59 6.02 20.56
CA ASP A 464 2.66 5.16 20.04
C ASP A 464 2.29 3.70 20.24
N SER A 465 2.18 2.94 19.15
CA SER A 465 2.05 1.50 19.17
C SER A 465 3.31 0.88 18.59
N TYR A 466 4.02 0.09 19.36
CA TYR A 466 5.28 -0.50 18.96
C TYR A 466 5.27 -2.02 19.10
N SER A 467 5.93 -2.68 18.17
CA SER A 467 6.05 -4.14 18.11
C SER A 467 7.23 -4.59 17.26
N THR A 468 7.55 -5.88 17.33
CA THR A 468 8.44 -6.55 16.39
C THR A 468 7.70 -7.74 15.77
N ILE A 469 8.30 -8.43 14.81
CA ILE A 469 7.65 -9.60 14.17
C ILE A 469 7.30 -10.72 15.15
N ASP A 470 7.96 -10.77 16.31
CA ASP A 470 7.81 -11.80 17.35
C ASP A 470 7.26 -11.26 18.68
N THR A 471 7.19 -9.94 18.84
CA THR A 471 6.69 -9.28 20.05
C THR A 471 5.38 -8.56 19.75
N PRO A 472 4.27 -8.95 20.43
CA PRO A 472 2.97 -8.32 20.22
C PRO A 472 2.95 -6.83 20.53
N PRO A 473 2.01 -6.05 19.93
CA PRO A 473 1.92 -4.62 20.13
C PRO A 473 1.74 -4.19 21.57
N VAL A 474 2.49 -3.16 21.96
CA VAL A 474 2.27 -2.36 23.16
C VAL A 474 1.90 -0.96 22.73
N ALA A 475 0.78 -0.46 23.23
CA ALA A 475 0.25 0.87 22.93
C ALA A 475 0.42 1.79 24.14
N VAL A 476 1.03 2.94 23.94
CA VAL A 476 1.30 3.93 24.99
C VAL A 476 0.91 5.35 24.51
N VAL A 477 0.67 6.23 25.47
CA VAL A 477 0.62 7.68 25.24
C VAL A 477 1.91 8.30 25.76
N ARG A 478 2.50 9.19 24.98
CA ARG A 478 3.73 9.88 25.30
C ARG A 478 3.60 11.38 25.15
N ARG A 479 4.47 12.10 25.82
CA ARG A 479 4.68 13.54 25.62
C ARG A 479 5.51 13.78 24.35
N ALA A 480 5.05 14.66 23.48
CA ALA A 480 5.72 14.96 22.21
C ALA A 480 6.97 15.84 22.36
N ASP A 481 7.17 16.47 23.54
CA ASP A 481 8.37 17.25 23.84
C ASP A 481 9.56 16.41 24.33
N THR A 482 9.29 15.28 24.98
CA THR A 482 10.34 14.48 25.65
C THR A 482 10.35 12.99 25.27
N GLY A 483 9.27 12.46 24.70
CA GLY A 483 9.07 11.02 24.50
C GLY A 483 8.66 10.27 25.77
N ALA A 484 8.55 10.97 26.91
CA ALA A 484 8.19 10.36 28.18
C ALA A 484 6.81 9.69 28.12
N THR A 485 6.72 8.44 28.54
CA THR A 485 5.46 7.69 28.61
C THR A 485 4.57 8.28 29.71
N VAL A 486 3.35 8.67 29.35
CA VAL A 486 2.31 9.09 30.28
C VAL A 486 1.56 7.87 30.79
N LYS A 487 1.19 6.95 29.86
CA LYS A 487 0.37 5.77 30.19
C LYS A 487 0.56 4.66 29.17
N GLU A 488 0.63 3.42 29.64
CA GLU A 488 0.35 2.25 28.81
C GLU A 488 -1.17 2.12 28.62
N VAL A 489 -1.62 2.19 27.38
CA VAL A 489 -3.03 2.19 26.97
C VAL A 489 -3.55 0.77 26.83
N ALA A 490 -2.77 -0.07 26.12
CA ALA A 490 -3.10 -1.46 25.86
C ALA A 490 -1.84 -2.30 25.63
N ARG A 491 -1.95 -3.58 25.88
CA ARG A 491 -0.93 -4.58 25.56
C ARG A 491 -1.62 -5.77 24.94
N ALA A 492 -1.23 -6.12 23.72
CA ALA A 492 -1.85 -7.21 23.01
C ALA A 492 -1.61 -8.57 23.69
N ASP A 493 -2.66 -9.37 23.76
CA ASP A 493 -2.61 -10.77 24.22
C ASP A 493 -2.80 -11.72 23.03
N ILE A 494 -1.81 -12.59 22.82
CA ILE A 494 -1.79 -13.58 21.74
C ILE A 494 -2.03 -15.01 22.23
N SER A 495 -2.59 -15.18 23.42
CA SER A 495 -2.82 -16.50 24.00
C SER A 495 -3.73 -17.36 23.12
N ARG A 496 -4.79 -16.80 22.55
CA ARG A 496 -5.69 -17.49 21.60
C ARG A 496 -4.99 -17.85 20.30
N LEU A 497 -4.13 -16.96 19.80
CA LEU A 497 -3.34 -17.19 18.59
C LEU A 497 -2.32 -18.33 18.82
N LYS A 498 -1.64 -18.33 19.97
CA LYS A 498 -0.71 -19.42 20.37
C LYS A 498 -1.45 -20.75 20.53
N ALA A 499 -2.70 -20.74 21.00
CA ALA A 499 -3.50 -21.96 21.19
C ALA A 499 -3.76 -22.72 19.89
N ILE A 500 -3.80 -22.04 18.73
CA ILE A 500 -3.89 -22.69 17.41
C ILE A 500 -2.55 -23.12 16.85
N GLY A 501 -1.45 -22.93 17.62
CA GLY A 501 -0.11 -23.35 17.25
C GLY A 501 0.70 -22.27 16.49
N TRP A 502 0.27 -21.00 16.50
CA TRP A 502 1.02 -19.92 15.86
C TRP A 502 2.44 -19.79 16.43
N VAL A 503 3.40 -19.62 15.53
CA VAL A 503 4.80 -19.32 15.84
C VAL A 503 5.23 -18.05 15.09
N PRO A 504 6.07 -17.19 15.71
CA PRO A 504 6.54 -15.99 15.03
C PRO A 504 7.45 -16.33 13.85
N PRO A 505 7.47 -15.50 12.81
CA PRO A 505 8.49 -15.59 11.79
C PRO A 505 9.87 -15.32 12.38
N THR A 506 10.92 -15.77 11.70
CA THR A 506 12.31 -15.59 12.13
C THR A 506 12.98 -14.55 11.24
N ALA A 507 13.50 -13.46 11.82
CA ALA A 507 14.32 -12.52 11.08
C ALA A 507 15.65 -13.18 10.65
N PHE A 508 16.13 -12.84 9.47
CA PHE A 508 17.44 -13.25 8.99
C PHE A 508 18.12 -12.14 8.19
N THR A 509 19.43 -12.26 8.08
CA THR A 509 20.26 -11.35 7.27
C THR A 509 21.12 -12.20 6.33
N VAL A 510 21.25 -11.73 5.09
CA VAL A 510 22.13 -12.29 4.05
C VAL A 510 22.87 -11.16 3.34
N LYS A 511 23.95 -11.48 2.61
CA LYS A 511 24.67 -10.49 1.80
C LYS A 511 24.03 -10.30 0.44
N ALA A 512 23.99 -9.04 0.01
CA ALA A 512 23.56 -8.64 -1.32
C ALA A 512 24.59 -9.07 -2.40
N ARG A 513 24.24 -8.83 -3.66
CA ARG A 513 25.07 -9.11 -4.84
C ARG A 513 26.44 -8.46 -4.83
N ASP A 514 26.62 -7.38 -4.10
CA ASP A 514 27.91 -6.69 -3.92
C ASP A 514 28.83 -7.38 -2.89
N GLY A 515 28.35 -8.42 -2.21
CA GLY A 515 29.05 -9.15 -1.16
C GLY A 515 29.28 -8.38 0.15
N LYS A 516 28.78 -7.16 0.27
CA LYS A 516 29.02 -6.25 1.40
C LYS A 516 27.75 -5.85 2.11
N THR A 517 26.77 -5.40 1.37
CA THR A 517 25.50 -4.86 1.91
C THR A 517 24.66 -5.97 2.54
N ASP A 518 24.17 -5.71 3.75
CA ASP A 518 23.24 -6.61 4.42
C ASP A 518 21.81 -6.42 3.89
N LEU A 519 21.18 -7.53 3.52
CA LEU A 519 19.77 -7.63 3.18
C LEU A 519 19.02 -8.27 4.34
N TYR A 520 17.85 -7.73 4.66
CA TYR A 520 17.04 -8.14 5.79
C TYR A 520 15.78 -8.84 5.31
N GLY A 521 15.50 -10.01 5.89
CA GLY A 521 14.38 -10.84 5.49
C GLY A 521 13.65 -11.47 6.67
N GLN A 522 12.52 -12.10 6.35
CA GLN A 522 11.69 -12.87 7.27
C GLN A 522 11.50 -14.28 6.73
N MET A 523 11.53 -15.26 7.64
CA MET A 523 11.36 -16.68 7.35
C MET A 523 10.20 -17.25 8.14
N PHE A 524 9.28 -17.91 7.45
CA PHE A 524 8.10 -18.57 7.99
C PHE A 524 8.33 -20.08 7.93
N LYS A 525 8.15 -20.75 9.07
CA LYS A 525 8.30 -22.19 9.23
C LYS A 525 6.98 -22.81 9.66
N PRO A 526 6.71 -24.08 9.35
CA PRO A 526 5.56 -24.79 9.89
C PRO A 526 5.50 -24.68 11.41
N SER A 527 4.32 -24.57 12.02
CA SER A 527 4.14 -24.60 13.47
C SER A 527 4.70 -25.90 14.09
N LYS A 528 4.66 -27.00 13.35
CA LYS A 528 5.24 -28.30 13.69
C LYS A 528 6.57 -28.54 12.96
N PHE A 529 7.45 -27.54 13.02
CA PHE A 529 8.76 -27.60 12.37
C PHE A 529 9.64 -28.70 12.97
N ASP A 530 10.24 -29.55 12.11
CA ASP A 530 11.16 -30.60 12.48
C ASP A 530 12.50 -30.43 11.73
N PRO A 531 13.59 -30.03 12.41
CA PRO A 531 14.87 -29.74 11.76
C PRO A 531 15.54 -30.98 11.14
N SER A 532 15.03 -32.20 11.39
CA SER A 532 15.53 -33.43 10.77
C SER A 532 14.96 -33.68 9.38
N LYS A 533 13.89 -32.96 8.99
CA LYS A 533 13.22 -33.08 7.70
C LYS A 533 13.78 -32.07 6.69
N LYS A 534 13.56 -32.34 5.41
CA LYS A 534 13.86 -31.43 4.29
C LYS A 534 12.57 -30.72 3.85
N TYR A 535 12.64 -29.39 3.76
CA TYR A 535 11.52 -28.53 3.35
C TYR A 535 11.79 -27.87 2.02
N PRO A 536 10.86 -27.93 1.05
CA PRO A 536 10.91 -27.06 -0.12
C PRO A 536 10.83 -25.60 0.31
N LEU A 537 11.52 -24.73 -0.43
CA LEU A 537 11.59 -23.28 -0.15
C LEU A 537 10.66 -22.51 -1.10
N ILE A 538 9.86 -21.60 -0.57
CA ILE A 538 9.09 -20.64 -1.37
C ILE A 538 9.62 -19.23 -1.12
N VAL A 539 9.91 -18.49 -2.17
CA VAL A 539 10.21 -17.08 -2.12
C VAL A 539 8.94 -16.29 -2.42
N TYR A 540 8.46 -15.49 -1.45
CA TYR A 540 7.49 -14.45 -1.71
C TYR A 540 8.22 -13.19 -2.16
N ILE A 541 7.83 -12.63 -3.31
CA ILE A 541 8.50 -11.48 -3.90
C ILE A 541 7.54 -10.32 -4.23
N TYR A 542 7.96 -9.13 -3.85
CA TYR A 542 7.49 -7.85 -4.38
C TYR A 542 8.71 -6.91 -4.42
N PRO A 543 9.36 -6.74 -5.58
CA PRO A 543 10.73 -6.21 -5.65
C PRO A 543 10.85 -4.69 -5.44
N GLY A 544 9.77 -3.96 -5.36
CA GLY A 544 9.79 -2.50 -5.35
C GLY A 544 9.51 -1.93 -6.73
N PRO A 545 9.86 -0.67 -7.03
CA PRO A 545 10.71 0.27 -6.27
C PRO A 545 10.01 1.02 -5.14
N GLN A 546 8.67 1.08 -5.12
CA GLN A 546 7.90 1.82 -4.11
C GLN A 546 7.73 1.05 -2.78
N THR A 547 8.04 -0.24 -2.73
CA THR A 547 7.95 -1.07 -1.52
C THR A 547 8.89 -2.27 -1.62
N GLY A 548 8.99 -3.07 -0.57
CA GLY A 548 9.77 -4.30 -0.53
C GLY A 548 8.92 -5.56 -0.32
N SER A 549 9.54 -6.72 -0.43
CA SER A 549 8.93 -8.04 -0.23
C SER A 549 8.56 -8.28 1.23
N VAL A 550 9.33 -7.78 2.18
CA VAL A 550 9.12 -8.00 3.62
C VAL A 550 7.90 -7.22 4.12
N ARG A 551 7.64 -6.04 3.56
CA ARG A 551 6.54 -5.14 3.92
C ARG A 551 6.59 -4.71 5.39
N THR A 552 5.75 -5.31 6.26
CA THR A 552 5.73 -4.96 7.69
C THR A 552 6.81 -5.68 8.48
N ARG A 553 7.43 -4.94 9.39
CA ARG A 553 8.37 -5.45 10.40
C ARG A 553 7.77 -5.40 11.80
N SER A 554 6.58 -4.87 11.92
CA SER A 554 5.73 -4.95 13.10
C SER A 554 5.11 -6.34 13.23
N PHE A 555 4.54 -6.61 14.40
CA PHE A 555 3.76 -7.82 14.64
C PHE A 555 2.57 -7.92 13.67
N ALA A 556 2.46 -9.07 13.03
CA ALA A 556 1.29 -9.44 12.24
C ALA A 556 1.00 -10.94 12.45
N PRO A 557 -0.21 -11.33 12.82
CA PRO A 557 -0.58 -12.73 13.01
C PRO A 557 -0.60 -13.52 11.71
N ALA A 558 -0.78 -12.83 10.59
CA ALA A 558 -0.63 -13.35 9.22
C ALA A 558 0.13 -12.33 8.37
N HIS A 559 1.11 -12.78 7.60
CA HIS A 559 1.83 -11.98 6.61
C HIS A 559 1.36 -12.43 5.20
N GLY A 560 0.19 -11.93 4.77
CA GLY A 560 -0.48 -12.49 3.61
C GLY A 560 -0.84 -13.96 3.85
N ASP A 561 -0.39 -14.85 2.97
CA ASP A 561 -0.52 -16.30 3.16
C ASP A 561 0.83 -17.01 3.42
N ASN A 562 1.88 -16.28 3.79
CA ASN A 562 3.21 -16.86 4.01
C ASN A 562 3.22 -17.92 5.13
N GLN A 563 2.58 -17.66 6.28
CA GLN A 563 2.46 -18.65 7.34
C GLN A 563 1.54 -19.81 6.93
N ALA A 564 0.45 -19.53 6.22
CA ALA A 564 -0.45 -20.55 5.71
C ALA A 564 0.25 -21.54 4.76
N LEU A 565 1.06 -21.02 3.82
CA LEU A 565 1.90 -21.84 2.95
C LEU A 565 2.92 -22.67 3.77
N ALA A 566 3.49 -22.08 4.83
CA ALA A 566 4.40 -22.82 5.70
C ALA A 566 3.70 -23.99 6.39
N GLU A 567 2.44 -23.85 6.82
CA GLU A 567 1.65 -24.94 7.41
C GLU A 567 1.39 -26.11 6.47
N LEU A 568 1.46 -25.88 5.15
CA LEU A 568 1.39 -26.95 4.14
C LEU A 568 2.73 -27.70 3.97
N GLY A 569 3.73 -27.40 4.81
CA GLY A 569 5.02 -28.10 4.85
C GLY A 569 6.09 -27.47 3.95
N PHE A 570 6.01 -26.18 3.71
CA PHE A 570 7.06 -25.36 3.08
C PHE A 570 7.82 -24.53 4.10
N VAL A 571 8.97 -24.01 3.72
CA VAL A 571 9.55 -22.83 4.35
C VAL A 571 9.35 -21.66 3.39
N VAL A 572 8.81 -20.55 3.89
CA VAL A 572 8.57 -19.37 3.07
C VAL A 572 9.52 -18.25 3.50
N VAL A 573 10.13 -17.56 2.55
CA VAL A 573 11.00 -16.42 2.84
C VAL A 573 10.58 -15.20 2.03
N ALA A 574 10.77 -14.03 2.62
CA ALA A 574 10.71 -12.75 1.95
C ALA A 574 11.97 -11.97 2.31
N VAL A 575 12.62 -11.33 1.33
CA VAL A 575 13.82 -10.52 1.55
C VAL A 575 13.82 -9.30 0.64
N ASP A 576 14.24 -8.14 1.18
CA ASP A 576 14.34 -6.90 0.44
C ASP A 576 15.71 -6.80 -0.22
N GLY A 577 15.75 -6.85 -1.56
CA GLY A 577 16.97 -6.74 -2.38
C GLY A 577 17.32 -5.30 -2.72
N MET A 578 18.45 -5.10 -3.38
CA MET A 578 18.89 -3.79 -3.91
C MET A 578 17.87 -3.28 -4.94
N GLY A 579 17.42 -2.04 -4.76
CA GLY A 579 16.33 -1.43 -5.54
C GLY A 579 15.05 -1.20 -4.74
N THR A 580 14.96 -1.69 -3.48
CA THR A 580 13.85 -1.39 -2.57
C THR A 580 14.13 -0.10 -1.77
N PRO A 581 13.06 0.60 -1.28
CA PRO A 581 13.20 1.90 -0.62
C PRO A 581 13.78 1.82 0.79
N TRP A 582 13.97 3.00 1.43
CA TRP A 582 14.36 3.20 2.82
C TRP A 582 15.79 2.81 3.18
N ARG A 583 16.63 2.64 2.18
CA ARG A 583 18.08 2.54 2.32
C ARG A 583 18.74 3.76 1.65
N SER A 584 20.03 3.69 1.35
CA SER A 584 20.69 4.76 0.60
C SER A 584 20.10 4.94 -0.80
N LYS A 585 20.21 6.15 -1.37
CA LYS A 585 19.82 6.42 -2.76
C LYS A 585 20.49 5.46 -3.73
N ALA A 586 21.78 5.20 -3.56
CA ALA A 586 22.53 4.25 -4.39
C ALA A 586 21.98 2.81 -4.30
N PHE A 587 21.45 2.40 -3.15
CA PHE A 587 20.78 1.10 -3.00
C PHE A 587 19.44 1.07 -3.75
N HIS A 588 18.65 2.15 -3.63
CA HIS A 588 17.36 2.29 -4.30
C HIS A 588 17.53 2.41 -5.81
N ASP A 589 18.49 3.19 -6.27
CA ASP A 589 18.80 3.41 -7.69
C ASP A 589 19.23 2.14 -8.47
N ALA A 590 19.53 1.03 -7.79
CA ALA A 590 19.81 -0.24 -8.46
C ALA A 590 18.64 -0.72 -9.34
N TYR A 591 17.44 -0.22 -9.10
CA TYR A 591 16.24 -0.50 -9.90
C TYR A 591 16.05 0.45 -11.09
N PHE A 592 16.63 1.66 -11.04
CA PHE A 592 16.43 2.69 -12.05
C PHE A 592 16.94 2.24 -13.42
N GLN A 593 16.11 2.37 -14.45
CA GLN A 593 16.36 1.89 -15.82
C GLN A 593 16.72 0.40 -15.91
N ASN A 594 16.41 -0.37 -14.86
CA ASN A 594 16.78 -1.77 -14.72
C ASN A 594 15.67 -2.58 -14.05
N ILE A 595 14.41 -2.25 -14.36
CA ILE A 595 13.23 -2.89 -13.76
C ILE A 595 13.23 -4.41 -13.97
N GLY A 596 13.69 -4.88 -15.14
CA GLY A 596 13.81 -6.31 -15.44
C GLY A 596 14.81 -7.09 -14.56
N ASP A 597 15.61 -6.42 -13.71
CA ASP A 597 16.40 -7.05 -12.64
C ASP A 597 15.51 -7.63 -11.54
N ASN A 598 14.44 -6.91 -11.17
CA ASN A 598 13.45 -7.34 -10.18
C ASN A 598 14.08 -7.81 -8.85
N THR A 599 15.24 -7.27 -8.45
CA THR A 599 16.06 -7.72 -7.31
C THR A 599 16.48 -9.20 -7.36
N LEU A 600 16.26 -9.89 -8.47
CA LEU A 600 16.44 -11.34 -8.59
C LEU A 600 17.88 -11.82 -8.36
N PRO A 601 18.95 -11.12 -8.75
CA PRO A 601 20.30 -11.52 -8.36
C PRO A 601 20.47 -11.65 -6.84
N ASP A 602 19.86 -10.74 -6.06
CA ASP A 602 19.89 -10.80 -4.60
C ASP A 602 19.01 -11.94 -4.06
N GLN A 603 17.83 -12.16 -4.66
CA GLN A 603 16.96 -13.28 -4.29
C GLN A 603 17.64 -14.64 -4.49
N VAL A 604 18.31 -14.82 -5.63
CA VAL A 604 19.09 -16.03 -5.93
C VAL A 604 20.22 -16.24 -4.92
N LEU A 605 20.95 -15.17 -4.59
CA LEU A 605 22.02 -15.24 -3.59
C LEU A 605 21.48 -15.50 -2.19
N ALA A 606 20.34 -14.91 -1.82
CA ALA A 606 19.67 -15.18 -0.55
C ALA A 606 19.27 -16.66 -0.43
N VAL A 607 18.65 -17.24 -1.47
CA VAL A 607 18.34 -18.68 -1.52
C VAL A 607 19.59 -19.52 -1.30
N LYS A 608 20.68 -19.24 -2.04
CA LYS A 608 21.94 -20.01 -1.92
C LYS A 608 22.55 -19.91 -0.52
N GLN A 609 22.60 -18.73 0.07
CA GLN A 609 23.13 -18.53 1.42
C GLN A 609 22.27 -19.23 2.48
N LEU A 610 20.94 -19.17 2.35
CA LEU A 610 20.02 -19.84 3.28
C LEU A 610 20.12 -21.37 3.18
N VAL A 611 20.17 -21.93 1.98
CA VAL A 611 20.35 -23.37 1.76
C VAL A 611 21.71 -23.87 2.28
N GLN A 612 22.76 -23.07 2.13
CA GLN A 612 24.07 -23.38 2.70
C GLN A 612 24.04 -23.33 4.25
N LYS A 613 23.33 -22.37 4.82
CA LYS A 613 23.24 -22.16 6.27
C LYS A 613 22.36 -23.19 6.97
N TYR A 614 21.27 -23.62 6.33
CA TYR A 614 20.26 -24.47 6.94
C TYR A 614 20.12 -25.80 6.20
N SER A 615 20.66 -26.88 6.79
CA SER A 615 20.64 -28.22 6.18
C SER A 615 19.24 -28.79 5.92
N TRP A 616 18.23 -28.25 6.59
CA TRP A 616 16.82 -28.64 6.42
C TRP A 616 16.12 -27.94 5.25
N LEU A 617 16.73 -26.96 4.58
CA LEU A 617 16.22 -26.42 3.31
C LEU A 617 16.61 -27.33 2.13
N ASP A 618 15.66 -27.52 1.22
CA ASP A 618 15.86 -28.23 -0.02
C ASP A 618 16.10 -27.26 -1.18
N GLY A 619 17.37 -27.10 -1.54
CA GLY A 619 17.79 -26.19 -2.61
C GLY A 619 17.39 -26.65 -4.02
N ASP A 620 16.97 -27.92 -4.21
CA ASP A 620 16.50 -28.44 -5.47
C ASP A 620 14.99 -28.21 -5.69
N ARG A 621 14.26 -27.86 -4.61
CA ARG A 621 12.83 -27.57 -4.63
C ARG A 621 12.56 -26.15 -4.16
N VAL A 622 12.83 -25.18 -5.04
CA VAL A 622 12.60 -23.75 -4.78
C VAL A 622 11.48 -23.23 -5.68
N GLY A 623 10.45 -22.65 -5.06
CA GLY A 623 9.35 -21.96 -5.72
C GLY A 623 9.42 -20.45 -5.51
N ILE A 624 8.66 -19.70 -6.31
CA ILE A 624 8.55 -18.25 -6.21
C ILE A 624 7.14 -17.79 -6.57
N TRP A 625 6.60 -16.80 -5.89
CA TRP A 625 5.35 -16.19 -6.28
C TRP A 625 5.27 -14.72 -5.86
N GLY A 626 4.45 -13.98 -6.59
CA GLY A 626 4.12 -12.61 -6.27
C GLY A 626 2.98 -12.09 -7.13
N HIS A 627 2.44 -10.97 -6.72
CA HIS A 627 1.32 -10.27 -7.35
C HIS A 627 1.79 -8.91 -7.86
N SER A 628 1.21 -8.41 -8.97
CA SER A 628 1.55 -7.10 -9.55
C SER A 628 3.05 -7.05 -9.96
N GLY A 629 3.84 -6.09 -9.49
CA GLY A 629 5.30 -6.11 -9.67
C GLY A 629 5.95 -7.45 -9.23
N GLY A 630 5.38 -8.13 -8.23
CA GLY A 630 5.80 -9.47 -7.84
C GLY A 630 5.44 -10.55 -8.86
N GLY A 631 4.35 -10.38 -9.61
CA GLY A 631 3.99 -11.22 -10.74
C GLY A 631 4.99 -11.09 -11.88
N ASN A 632 5.36 -9.84 -12.22
CA ASN A 632 6.44 -9.57 -13.17
C ASN A 632 7.74 -10.25 -12.72
N ALA A 633 8.17 -10.03 -11.48
CA ALA A 633 9.39 -10.63 -10.93
C ALA A 633 9.37 -12.16 -10.95
N THR A 634 8.23 -12.78 -10.65
CA THR A 634 8.07 -14.23 -10.70
C THR A 634 8.25 -14.76 -12.12
N ALA A 635 7.62 -14.14 -13.11
CA ALA A 635 7.80 -14.53 -14.51
C ALA A 635 9.26 -14.37 -14.95
N THR A 636 9.89 -13.23 -14.63
CA THR A 636 11.33 -13.00 -14.87
C THR A 636 12.20 -14.08 -14.21
N ALA A 637 11.90 -14.46 -12.96
CA ALA A 637 12.62 -15.51 -12.24
C ALA A 637 12.53 -16.87 -12.95
N MET A 638 11.34 -17.25 -13.40
CA MET A 638 11.11 -18.50 -14.10
C MET A 638 11.79 -18.55 -15.47
N PHE A 639 11.88 -17.41 -16.16
CA PHE A 639 12.50 -17.32 -17.49
C PHE A 639 14.02 -17.19 -17.43
N ARG A 640 14.57 -16.47 -16.46
CA ARG A 640 16.01 -16.15 -16.42
C ARG A 640 16.79 -16.95 -15.38
N TYR A 641 16.11 -17.49 -14.36
CA TYR A 641 16.74 -18.23 -13.24
C TYR A 641 16.11 -19.60 -13.00
N GLY A 642 15.66 -20.29 -14.07
CA GLY A 642 15.04 -21.62 -14.03
C GLY A 642 15.92 -22.72 -13.45
N ASP A 643 17.24 -22.49 -13.31
CA ASP A 643 18.15 -23.41 -12.60
C ASP A 643 17.94 -23.33 -11.07
N VAL A 644 17.40 -22.24 -10.54
CA VAL A 644 17.06 -22.06 -9.13
C VAL A 644 15.57 -22.32 -8.91
N PHE A 645 14.71 -21.58 -9.60
CA PHE A 645 13.26 -21.62 -9.39
C PHE A 645 12.61 -22.70 -10.25
N LYS A 646 11.92 -23.65 -9.62
CA LYS A 646 11.27 -24.81 -10.27
C LYS A 646 9.78 -24.64 -10.47
N VAL A 647 9.13 -23.83 -9.63
CA VAL A 647 7.69 -23.57 -9.69
C VAL A 647 7.46 -22.08 -9.47
N GLY A 648 6.73 -21.43 -10.38
CA GLY A 648 6.40 -20.02 -10.29
C GLY A 648 4.90 -19.76 -10.42
N ILE A 649 4.39 -18.78 -9.65
CA ILE A 649 3.01 -18.31 -9.76
C ILE A 649 3.04 -16.80 -9.92
N SER A 650 2.80 -16.37 -11.16
CA SER A 650 2.82 -14.95 -11.58
C SER A 650 1.39 -14.42 -11.59
N GLU A 651 1.06 -13.52 -10.67
CA GLU A 651 -0.27 -12.96 -10.54
C GLU A 651 -0.30 -11.49 -10.96
N SER A 652 -1.17 -11.11 -11.90
CA SER A 652 -1.44 -9.73 -12.37
C SER A 652 -0.18 -8.90 -12.61
N GLY A 653 0.83 -9.48 -13.29
CA GLY A 653 2.14 -8.86 -13.48
C GLY A 653 2.15 -7.83 -14.62
N ASN A 654 2.82 -6.68 -14.38
CA ASN A 654 3.14 -5.69 -15.39
C ASN A 654 4.37 -6.13 -16.20
N HIS A 655 4.15 -7.05 -17.13
CA HIS A 655 5.21 -7.79 -17.84
C HIS A 655 5.95 -6.96 -18.88
N ASP A 656 5.36 -5.89 -19.36
CA ASP A 656 5.95 -4.96 -20.33
C ASP A 656 5.47 -3.53 -20.03
N ASN A 657 6.30 -2.76 -19.38
CA ASN A 657 5.93 -1.41 -18.95
C ASN A 657 5.64 -0.41 -20.07
N ARG A 658 5.74 -0.79 -21.35
CA ARG A 658 5.20 -0.01 -22.47
C ARG A 658 3.68 -0.01 -22.51
N ASN A 659 3.04 -0.94 -21.79
CA ASN A 659 1.59 -1.06 -21.65
C ASN A 659 1.11 -0.75 -20.23
N TYR A 660 1.97 -0.20 -19.40
CA TYR A 660 1.64 0.27 -18.05
C TYR A 660 1.65 1.81 -18.01
N GLU A 661 1.05 2.41 -17.00
CA GLU A 661 0.90 3.84 -16.89
C GLU A 661 2.24 4.60 -17.01
N ASP A 662 2.25 5.69 -17.78
CA ASP A 662 3.44 6.46 -18.13
C ASP A 662 4.15 7.02 -16.90
N ASP A 663 3.43 7.59 -15.96
CA ASP A 663 3.95 8.22 -14.75
C ASP A 663 4.80 7.25 -13.91
N TRP A 664 4.27 6.05 -13.60
CA TRP A 664 5.03 5.04 -12.88
C TRP A 664 6.20 4.49 -13.70
N ALA A 665 5.93 4.15 -14.96
CA ALA A 665 6.93 3.50 -15.79
C ALA A 665 8.09 4.45 -16.12
N GLU A 666 7.82 5.69 -16.48
CA GLU A 666 8.86 6.67 -16.87
C GLU A 666 9.69 7.17 -15.67
N LYS A 667 9.11 7.21 -14.45
CA LYS A 667 9.89 7.49 -13.23
C LYS A 667 10.98 6.44 -13.00
N TRP A 668 10.63 5.17 -13.09
CA TRP A 668 11.53 4.10 -12.66
C TRP A 668 12.36 3.50 -13.81
N GLN A 669 11.81 3.48 -15.02
CA GLN A 669 12.48 2.92 -16.21
C GLN A 669 13.09 4.00 -17.11
N GLY A 670 12.81 5.28 -16.84
CA GLY A 670 13.18 6.43 -17.65
C GLY A 670 12.26 6.58 -18.86
N LEU A 671 12.36 7.69 -19.56
CA LEU A 671 11.58 7.94 -20.78
C LEU A 671 11.79 6.84 -21.82
N LEU A 672 10.74 6.46 -22.51
CA LEU A 672 10.85 5.52 -23.62
C LEU A 672 11.63 6.16 -24.77
N VAL A 673 12.77 5.58 -25.11
CA VAL A 673 13.62 6.01 -26.20
C VAL A 673 13.81 4.86 -27.17
N THR A 674 13.54 5.10 -28.46
CA THR A 674 13.74 4.12 -29.53
C THR A 674 14.94 4.53 -30.37
N ASP A 675 15.86 3.60 -30.61
CA ASP A 675 17.03 3.83 -31.45
C ASP A 675 16.68 3.79 -32.94
N LYS A 676 17.67 4.06 -33.79
CA LYS A 676 17.51 4.06 -35.27
C LYS A 676 17.11 2.69 -35.86
N ASP A 677 17.34 1.62 -35.14
CA ASP A 677 17.02 0.25 -35.57
C ASP A 677 15.68 -0.21 -35.01
N GLY A 678 14.92 0.70 -34.35
CA GLY A 678 13.60 0.45 -33.80
C GLY A 678 13.62 -0.27 -32.45
N LYS A 679 14.79 -0.45 -31.82
CA LYS A 679 14.92 -1.05 -30.49
C LYS A 679 14.75 0.01 -29.41
N SER A 680 13.93 -0.28 -28.40
CA SER A 680 13.75 0.59 -27.25
C SER A 680 14.55 0.15 -26.02
N ASN A 681 14.77 1.09 -25.09
CA ASN A 681 15.36 0.81 -23.78
C ASN A 681 14.44 -0.05 -22.88
N TYR A 682 13.19 -0.28 -23.28
CA TYR A 682 12.22 -1.15 -22.59
C TYR A 682 12.26 -2.61 -23.07
N ASP A 683 12.72 -2.89 -24.31
CA ASP A 683 12.62 -4.20 -24.94
C ASP A 683 13.26 -5.34 -24.15
N ASP A 684 14.48 -5.15 -23.63
CA ASP A 684 15.22 -6.20 -22.92
C ASP A 684 14.73 -6.38 -21.47
N GLN A 685 13.78 -5.55 -21.02
CA GLN A 685 13.20 -5.59 -19.68
C GLN A 685 11.81 -6.24 -19.67
N ALA A 686 11.23 -6.44 -20.86
CA ALA A 686 9.93 -7.07 -21.04
C ALA A 686 10.01 -8.60 -20.92
N ASN A 687 9.10 -9.21 -20.18
CA ASN A 687 9.12 -10.64 -19.88
C ASN A 687 8.96 -11.54 -21.11
N GLN A 688 8.17 -11.14 -22.09
CA GLN A 688 7.98 -11.93 -23.34
C GLN A 688 9.29 -12.14 -24.11
N LYS A 689 10.31 -11.34 -23.89
CA LYS A 689 11.63 -11.48 -24.49
C LYS A 689 12.36 -12.75 -24.03
N TRP A 690 12.07 -13.23 -22.82
CA TRP A 690 12.86 -14.25 -22.13
C TRP A 690 12.16 -15.61 -21.98
N VAL A 691 10.96 -15.78 -22.51
CA VAL A 691 10.11 -16.98 -22.33
C VAL A 691 10.79 -18.30 -22.75
N SER A 692 11.72 -18.26 -23.71
CA SER A 692 12.48 -19.44 -24.14
C SER A 692 13.26 -20.10 -23.02
N GLY A 693 13.62 -19.34 -21.97
CA GLY A 693 14.36 -19.83 -20.82
C GLY A 693 13.51 -20.59 -19.78
N LEU A 694 12.18 -20.70 -19.96
CA LEU A 694 11.32 -21.44 -19.04
C LEU A 694 11.70 -22.92 -18.98
N LYS A 695 11.99 -23.43 -17.77
CA LYS A 695 12.38 -24.82 -17.52
C LYS A 695 11.46 -25.54 -16.54
N GLY A 696 10.75 -24.83 -15.70
CA GLY A 696 9.90 -25.34 -14.62
C GLY A 696 8.42 -25.16 -14.88
N HIS A 697 7.61 -25.31 -13.84
CA HIS A 697 6.15 -25.12 -13.89
C HIS A 697 5.79 -23.67 -13.62
N LEU A 698 5.08 -23.03 -14.55
CA LEU A 698 4.63 -21.64 -14.42
C LEU A 698 3.11 -21.58 -14.51
N MET A 699 2.48 -20.96 -13.52
CA MET A 699 1.09 -20.52 -13.59
C MET A 699 1.05 -18.99 -13.72
N ILE A 700 0.33 -18.50 -14.73
CA ILE A 700 0.00 -17.09 -14.92
C ILE A 700 -1.46 -16.91 -14.53
N ALA A 701 -1.76 -15.91 -13.68
CA ALA A 701 -3.13 -15.60 -13.30
C ALA A 701 -3.40 -14.10 -13.45
N HIS A 702 -4.60 -13.73 -13.97
CA HIS A 702 -4.95 -12.33 -14.18
C HIS A 702 -6.46 -12.11 -14.11
N GLY A 703 -6.90 -10.98 -13.54
CA GLY A 703 -8.29 -10.51 -13.60
C GLY A 703 -8.60 -9.93 -14.98
N THR A 704 -9.72 -10.32 -15.61
CA THR A 704 -10.03 -9.81 -16.97
C THR A 704 -10.53 -8.38 -16.99
N PHE A 705 -10.78 -7.79 -15.82
CA PHE A 705 -11.22 -6.41 -15.64
C PHE A 705 -10.26 -5.60 -14.77
N ASP A 706 -8.97 -5.98 -14.83
CA ASP A 706 -7.88 -5.32 -14.11
C ASP A 706 -7.60 -3.96 -14.77
N ASP A 707 -8.03 -2.90 -14.10
CA ASP A 707 -7.93 -1.50 -14.51
C ASP A 707 -6.64 -0.82 -14.04
N ASN A 708 -5.86 -1.50 -13.18
CA ASN A 708 -4.52 -1.07 -12.78
C ASN A 708 -3.46 -1.63 -13.74
N VAL A 709 -3.30 -2.96 -13.77
CA VAL A 709 -2.40 -3.65 -14.70
C VAL A 709 -3.26 -4.35 -15.75
N PRO A 710 -3.31 -3.84 -16.99
CA PRO A 710 -4.22 -4.38 -17.99
C PRO A 710 -3.95 -5.85 -18.32
N PRO A 711 -4.98 -6.71 -18.47
CA PRO A 711 -4.82 -8.15 -18.62
C PRO A 711 -4.03 -8.58 -19.86
N TYR A 712 -3.92 -7.74 -20.87
CA TYR A 712 -3.08 -8.05 -22.04
C TYR A 712 -1.58 -7.99 -21.75
N GLU A 713 -1.14 -7.43 -20.64
CA GLU A 713 0.21 -7.62 -20.12
C GLU A 713 0.56 -9.10 -20.01
N SER A 714 -0.30 -9.88 -19.37
CA SER A 714 -0.15 -11.33 -19.28
C SER A 714 -0.37 -12.01 -20.63
N LEU A 715 -1.28 -11.52 -21.47
CA LEU A 715 -1.54 -12.12 -22.77
C LEU A 715 -0.36 -11.97 -23.75
N LEU A 716 0.45 -10.93 -23.65
CA LEU A 716 1.71 -10.80 -24.41
C LEU A 716 2.71 -11.90 -24.04
N VAL A 717 2.82 -12.21 -22.75
CA VAL A 717 3.68 -13.32 -22.27
C VAL A 717 3.12 -14.66 -22.73
N VAL A 718 1.81 -14.85 -22.65
CA VAL A 718 1.12 -16.08 -23.13
C VAL A 718 1.35 -16.29 -24.64
N ASP A 719 1.19 -15.26 -25.45
CA ASP A 719 1.47 -15.32 -26.91
C ASP A 719 2.93 -15.74 -27.18
N ALA A 720 3.88 -15.13 -26.46
CA ALA A 720 5.29 -15.47 -26.60
C ALA A 720 5.62 -16.90 -26.16
N LEU A 721 5.01 -17.39 -25.07
CA LEU A 721 5.14 -18.78 -24.60
C LEU A 721 4.60 -19.78 -25.61
N ILE A 722 3.43 -19.50 -26.20
CA ILE A 722 2.83 -20.33 -27.28
C ILE A 722 3.77 -20.39 -28.50
N LYS A 723 4.27 -19.23 -28.96
CA LYS A 723 5.22 -19.16 -30.08
C LYS A 723 6.53 -19.88 -29.81
N ALA A 724 6.96 -19.91 -28.53
CA ALA A 724 8.16 -20.63 -28.10
C ALA A 724 7.89 -22.12 -27.79
N ASN A 725 6.67 -22.63 -28.00
CA ASN A 725 6.23 -23.99 -27.70
C ASN A 725 6.54 -24.41 -26.24
N LYS A 726 6.21 -23.55 -25.27
CA LYS A 726 6.42 -23.80 -23.84
C LYS A 726 5.12 -24.19 -23.15
N ASP A 727 5.21 -25.16 -22.24
CA ASP A 727 4.09 -25.54 -21.39
C ASP A 727 3.95 -24.57 -20.21
N PHE A 728 2.72 -24.14 -19.92
CA PHE A 728 2.36 -23.27 -18.80
C PHE A 728 0.89 -23.44 -18.46
N ASP A 729 0.50 -22.98 -17.26
CA ASP A 729 -0.89 -22.91 -16.83
C ASP A 729 -1.39 -21.45 -16.83
N LEU A 730 -2.63 -21.24 -17.29
CA LEU A 730 -3.27 -19.92 -17.35
C LEU A 730 -4.58 -19.92 -16.56
N VAL A 731 -4.76 -18.95 -15.67
CA VAL A 731 -6.00 -18.71 -14.92
C VAL A 731 -6.48 -17.29 -15.15
N MET A 732 -7.43 -17.10 -16.07
CA MET A 732 -8.12 -15.84 -16.24
C MET A 732 -9.34 -15.81 -15.34
N ILE A 733 -9.48 -14.74 -14.52
CA ILE A 733 -10.57 -14.57 -13.56
C ILE A 733 -11.55 -13.54 -14.13
N PRO A 734 -12.73 -13.98 -14.63
CA PRO A 734 -13.68 -13.09 -15.29
C PRO A 734 -14.15 -11.94 -14.40
N ASN A 735 -14.13 -10.72 -14.94
CA ASN A 735 -14.56 -9.48 -14.29
C ASN A 735 -13.85 -9.13 -12.97
N ALA A 736 -12.79 -9.83 -12.63
CA ALA A 736 -11.98 -9.49 -11.46
C ALA A 736 -11.04 -8.34 -11.78
N HIS A 737 -10.96 -7.37 -10.87
CA HIS A 737 -9.99 -6.29 -10.84
C HIS A 737 -8.63 -6.77 -10.32
N HIS A 738 -7.70 -5.86 -10.12
CA HIS A 738 -6.31 -6.15 -9.72
C HIS A 738 -6.17 -7.03 -8.46
N GLY A 739 -7.04 -6.86 -7.45
CA GLY A 739 -7.04 -7.64 -6.21
C GLY A 739 -7.93 -8.88 -6.19
N TYR A 740 -8.50 -9.30 -7.33
CA TYR A 740 -9.41 -10.43 -7.53
C TYR A 740 -10.75 -10.37 -6.78
N GLY A 741 -10.99 -9.42 -5.89
CA GLY A 741 -12.26 -9.27 -5.17
C GLY A 741 -12.74 -10.58 -4.53
N ASP A 742 -13.98 -10.99 -4.86
CA ASP A 742 -14.59 -12.22 -4.33
C ASP A 742 -13.87 -13.51 -4.74
N ALA A 743 -13.06 -13.46 -5.81
CA ALA A 743 -12.26 -14.61 -6.26
C ALA A 743 -10.92 -14.77 -5.51
N THR A 744 -10.59 -13.91 -4.56
CA THR A 744 -9.31 -13.94 -3.83
C THR A 744 -9.09 -15.28 -3.12
N THR A 745 -10.12 -15.85 -2.45
CA THR A 745 -10.01 -17.14 -1.78
C THR A 745 -9.81 -18.29 -2.78
N TYR A 746 -10.48 -18.25 -3.94
CA TYR A 746 -10.26 -19.21 -5.02
C TYR A 746 -8.79 -19.16 -5.50
N MET A 747 -8.25 -17.96 -5.75
CA MET A 747 -6.88 -17.82 -6.25
C MET A 747 -5.85 -18.23 -5.19
N THR A 748 -6.07 -17.90 -3.91
CA THR A 748 -5.24 -18.39 -2.79
C THR A 748 -5.19 -19.92 -2.75
N ARG A 749 -6.33 -20.59 -2.84
CA ARG A 749 -6.37 -22.06 -2.91
C ARG A 749 -5.64 -22.58 -4.14
N ARG A 750 -5.82 -21.99 -5.33
CA ARG A 750 -5.12 -22.40 -6.56
C ARG A 750 -3.61 -22.29 -6.42
N ARG A 751 -3.11 -21.27 -5.74
CA ARG A 751 -1.69 -21.09 -5.42
C ARG A 751 -1.19 -22.23 -4.52
N TRP A 752 -1.92 -22.55 -3.45
CA TRP A 752 -1.57 -23.66 -2.56
C TRP A 752 -1.55 -25.00 -3.29
N ASP A 753 -2.60 -25.29 -4.06
CA ASP A 753 -2.71 -26.53 -4.86
C ASP A 753 -1.54 -26.68 -5.84
N TYR A 754 -1.11 -25.56 -6.44
CA TYR A 754 -0.02 -25.56 -7.43
C TYR A 754 1.33 -25.88 -6.78
N PHE A 755 1.66 -25.26 -5.65
CA PHE A 755 2.87 -25.58 -4.92
C PHE A 755 2.85 -26.99 -4.34
N VAL A 756 1.74 -27.46 -3.78
CA VAL A 756 1.60 -28.82 -3.27
C VAL A 756 1.84 -29.83 -4.40
N ARG A 757 1.26 -29.59 -5.57
CA ARG A 757 1.38 -30.51 -6.71
C ARG A 757 2.78 -30.52 -7.31
N TYR A 758 3.32 -29.37 -7.64
CA TYR A 758 4.53 -29.30 -8.46
C TYR A 758 5.82 -29.09 -7.65
N LEU A 759 5.77 -28.50 -6.47
CA LEU A 759 6.95 -28.29 -5.64
C LEU A 759 7.15 -29.39 -4.60
N LYS A 760 6.06 -29.91 -4.01
CA LYS A 760 6.10 -31.07 -3.10
C LYS A 760 5.97 -32.41 -3.85
N GLY A 761 5.32 -32.45 -5.00
CA GLY A 761 5.00 -33.69 -5.71
C GLY A 761 3.84 -34.46 -5.06
N GLU A 762 2.95 -33.79 -4.34
CA GLU A 762 1.82 -34.39 -3.61
C GLU A 762 0.47 -33.95 -4.22
N THR A 763 -0.59 -34.71 -3.92
CA THR A 763 -1.93 -34.41 -4.43
C THR A 763 -2.67 -33.50 -3.44
N PRO A 764 -3.07 -32.28 -3.82
CA PRO A 764 -3.86 -31.41 -2.96
C PRO A 764 -5.30 -31.94 -2.77
N PRO A 765 -5.98 -31.61 -1.66
CA PRO A 765 -7.40 -31.89 -1.48
C PRO A 765 -8.24 -31.27 -2.60
N LYS A 766 -9.12 -32.06 -3.19
CA LYS A 766 -9.96 -31.59 -4.29
C LYS A 766 -10.95 -30.52 -3.81
N GLU A 767 -11.00 -29.39 -4.51
CA GLU A 767 -12.01 -28.33 -4.33
C GLU A 767 -12.17 -27.84 -2.87
N PHE A 768 -11.06 -27.80 -2.10
CA PHE A 768 -11.08 -27.29 -0.74
C PHE A 768 -11.62 -25.85 -0.71
N GLN A 769 -12.54 -25.58 0.20
CA GLN A 769 -13.11 -24.24 0.37
C GLN A 769 -12.43 -23.53 1.54
N LEU A 770 -11.73 -22.43 1.22
CA LEU A 770 -11.17 -21.54 2.23
C LEU A 770 -12.27 -20.73 2.91
N THR A 771 -12.06 -20.41 4.17
CA THR A 771 -12.92 -19.47 4.91
C THR A 771 -12.87 -18.10 4.21
N PRO A 772 -14.03 -17.46 3.94
CA PRO A 772 -14.06 -16.13 3.38
C PRO A 772 -13.20 -15.17 4.21
N MET A 773 -12.26 -14.49 3.57
CA MET A 773 -11.49 -13.45 4.24
C MET A 773 -12.40 -12.25 4.53
N PRO A 774 -12.28 -11.61 5.71
CA PRO A 774 -12.98 -10.37 5.95
C PRO A 774 -12.60 -9.36 4.87
N PRO A 775 -13.53 -8.50 4.42
CA PRO A 775 -13.20 -7.43 3.50
C PRO A 775 -12.00 -6.66 4.08
N ARG A 776 -10.99 -6.42 3.27
CA ARG A 776 -9.90 -5.52 3.66
C ARG A 776 -10.57 -4.18 3.94
N GLY A 777 -10.56 -3.73 5.19
CA GLY A 777 -11.08 -2.41 5.54
C GLY A 777 -10.32 -1.38 4.70
N GLY A 778 -11.08 -0.58 3.93
CA GLY A 778 -10.58 0.59 3.23
C GLY A 778 -10.11 1.65 4.23
#